data_3569a1512b66339a25033e4b3852689c
#
_entry.id   3569a1512b66339a25033e4b3852689c
#
_cell.length_a   1.000
_cell.length_b   1.000
_cell.length_c   1.000
_cell.angle_alpha   90.00
_cell.angle_beta   90.00
_cell.angle_gamma   90.00
#
_symmetry.space_group_name_H-M   'P 1'
#
loop_
_entity.id
_entity.type
_entity.pdbx_description
1 polymer ?
#
loop_
_entity_poly.entity_id
_entity_poly.type
_entity_poly.pdbx_seq_one_letter_code
_entity_poly.pdbx_strand_id
1 'polypeptide(L)'
;MIISDKVRSETTAYAKDELSRYLAQMAGLHNLARIDLMLIDENEDNTLSDDRYIIDITDGKGTIKGSNSRSILLGVYAYLKHLGCRFLRPGENGEIVPASDLMGQCKIDQKAFYPYRIEELEGAVNDDIIIGYLKWLPKAGFNTYFIQYVTPHIFLKRWHYHELNPYKTPEPLSWEEASEETLRIEAFTKKLGLQLWSLGHGFMFLPFGMDYGPEWTNKLSEEAKPHVAFINGERNVSGGNIAYTNLCYTDPVVKKKIVDWFVSYLKEKPYLDGVVIILADGINNDCECEECLKSTVSDIYVDLVNAIDEALTAEGIHTKLYPCIYVATRWAPLKAKFKNPNRFAIVAPVNSNLKTGYTTDKFQGEMPKNERNKYVPTPNSPASMKFIEDWRNATGVNDFIFNDYHLYSDHYFDIASYMQAAKTLANDVQKLRALGMKGIMNCKTQRSFFPTGLPIYACGEMLMNPDRDFEDIKNEYFEAAFGSFAKETEEYLTRLGELINYESIRIKTDVAETGGATAVKNSVWAWRNNPEMAKVFAQVPNTVDAFMEKANKYLITEENATVKRSFDLLYYHGEIMKRLAEALYEGAMGNREECDKKVAILRDYIMKNEDAYLLEFDAYLFVRRFINEIIFKPGT
;
A
#
# COMPACT_ATOMS: atom_id res chain seq x y z
N MET A 1 -13.04 -29.97 21.23
CA MET A 1 -12.09 -28.86 21.07
C MET A 1 -12.16 -27.91 22.26
N ILE A 2 -11.03 -27.50 22.82
CA ILE A 2 -10.94 -26.52 23.91
C ILE A 2 -9.82 -25.52 23.54
N ILE A 3 -10.19 -24.28 23.25
CA ILE A 3 -9.23 -23.18 23.04
C ILE A 3 -9.40 -22.21 24.21
N SER A 4 -8.35 -22.02 25.01
CA SER A 4 -8.35 -21.18 26.18
C SER A 4 -7.60 -19.87 25.92
N ASP A 5 -8.25 -18.76 26.15
CA ASP A 5 -7.64 -17.43 26.11
C ASP A 5 -7.29 -17.00 27.55
N LYS A 6 -6.00 -16.91 27.84
CA LYS A 6 -5.48 -16.50 29.15
C LYS A 6 -5.26 -14.99 29.26
N VAL A 7 -5.27 -14.27 28.13
CA VAL A 7 -5.00 -12.81 28.08
C VAL A 7 -6.29 -12.00 28.23
N ARG A 8 -7.35 -12.43 27.54
CA ARG A 8 -8.70 -11.83 27.59
C ARG A 8 -8.78 -10.41 27.03
N SER A 9 -8.02 -10.14 25.94
CA SER A 9 -8.20 -8.94 25.12
C SER A 9 -9.17 -9.19 23.97
N GLU A 10 -9.68 -8.12 23.34
CA GLU A 10 -10.51 -8.26 22.13
C GLU A 10 -9.76 -8.98 21.01
N THR A 11 -8.47 -8.68 20.84
CA THR A 11 -7.61 -9.33 19.85
C THR A 11 -7.41 -10.82 20.11
N THR A 12 -7.19 -11.21 21.37
CA THR A 12 -7.01 -12.64 21.70
C THR A 12 -8.33 -13.40 21.68
N ALA A 13 -9.45 -12.74 21.96
CA ALA A 13 -10.78 -13.31 21.74
C ALA A 13 -11.02 -13.58 20.25
N TYR A 14 -10.68 -12.61 19.38
CA TYR A 14 -10.72 -12.80 17.93
C TYR A 14 -9.79 -13.94 17.48
N ALA A 15 -8.56 -14.00 17.99
CA ALA A 15 -7.60 -15.07 17.68
C ALA A 15 -8.13 -16.45 18.07
N LYS A 16 -8.79 -16.56 19.23
CA LYS A 16 -9.44 -17.78 19.69
C LYS A 16 -10.58 -18.21 18.78
N ASP A 17 -11.43 -17.26 18.35
CA ASP A 17 -12.56 -17.53 17.47
C ASP A 17 -12.06 -18.00 16.08
N GLU A 18 -11.05 -17.34 15.52
CA GLU A 18 -10.41 -17.75 14.26
C GLU A 18 -9.80 -19.15 14.37
N LEU A 19 -8.98 -19.43 15.39
CA LEU A 19 -8.41 -20.75 15.59
C LEU A 19 -9.49 -21.81 15.70
N SER A 20 -10.55 -21.54 16.49
CA SER A 20 -11.66 -22.46 16.69
C SER A 20 -12.40 -22.75 15.38
N ARG A 21 -12.66 -21.71 14.58
CA ARG A 21 -13.33 -21.81 13.28
C ARG A 21 -12.54 -22.70 12.30
N TYR A 22 -11.24 -22.43 12.13
CA TYR A 22 -10.42 -23.19 11.20
C TYR A 22 -10.23 -24.64 11.65
N LEU A 23 -9.95 -24.89 12.92
CA LEU A 23 -9.81 -26.25 13.42
C LEU A 23 -11.11 -27.06 13.32
N ALA A 24 -12.27 -26.41 13.50
CA ALA A 24 -13.57 -27.05 13.28
C ALA A 24 -13.78 -27.41 11.79
N GLN A 25 -13.37 -26.54 10.88
CA GLN A 25 -13.45 -26.79 9.44
C GLN A 25 -12.49 -27.90 9.00
N MET A 26 -11.27 -27.95 9.54
CA MET A 26 -10.24 -28.92 9.19
C MET A 26 -10.52 -30.33 9.75
N ALA A 27 -10.93 -30.43 11.01
CA ALA A 27 -11.01 -31.68 11.78
C ALA A 27 -12.40 -31.96 12.39
N GLY A 28 -13.40 -31.14 12.06
CA GLY A 28 -14.76 -31.22 12.63
C GLY A 28 -14.88 -30.60 14.04
N LEU A 29 -16.13 -30.33 14.44
CA LEU A 29 -16.45 -29.67 15.71
C LEU A 29 -16.04 -30.44 16.97
N HIS A 30 -15.96 -31.77 16.85
CA HIS A 30 -15.64 -32.66 17.95
C HIS A 30 -14.16 -33.06 18.01
N ASN A 31 -13.26 -32.31 17.35
CA ASN A 31 -11.83 -32.58 17.42
C ASN A 31 -11.30 -32.45 18.86
N LEU A 32 -10.16 -33.10 19.13
CA LEU A 32 -9.57 -33.18 20.46
C LEU A 32 -8.56 -32.07 20.77
N ALA A 33 -8.51 -31.02 19.96
CA ALA A 33 -7.58 -29.92 20.15
C ALA A 33 -7.74 -29.26 21.54
N ARG A 34 -6.59 -28.98 22.19
CA ARG A 34 -6.51 -28.28 23.48
C ARG A 34 -5.33 -27.31 23.41
N ILE A 35 -5.61 -26.04 23.13
CA ILE A 35 -4.60 -25.02 22.92
C ILE A 35 -4.84 -23.82 23.82
N ASP A 36 -3.81 -23.40 24.55
CA ASP A 36 -3.83 -22.18 25.36
C ASP A 36 -3.16 -21.03 24.60
N LEU A 37 -3.88 -19.91 24.50
CA LEU A 37 -3.38 -18.64 23.99
C LEU A 37 -2.90 -17.79 25.17
N MET A 38 -1.65 -17.35 25.18
CA MET A 38 -1.05 -16.64 26.31
C MET A 38 0.09 -15.70 25.90
N LEU A 39 0.45 -14.79 26.79
CA LEU A 39 1.65 -13.96 26.61
C LEU A 39 2.93 -14.75 26.89
N ILE A 40 4.04 -14.36 26.27
CA ILE A 40 5.39 -14.85 26.60
C ILE A 40 5.77 -14.35 27.99
N ASP A 41 5.56 -13.04 28.24
CA ASP A 41 5.74 -12.39 29.53
C ASP A 41 4.38 -11.82 30.00
N GLU A 42 4.20 -11.62 31.30
CA GLU A 42 2.95 -11.09 31.86
C GLU A 42 2.70 -9.62 31.46
N ASN A 43 3.76 -8.87 31.12
CA ASN A 43 3.67 -7.50 30.67
C ASN A 43 3.58 -7.45 29.14
N GLU A 44 2.40 -7.12 28.63
CA GLU A 44 2.19 -6.93 27.20
C GLU A 44 2.88 -5.66 26.73
N ASP A 45 3.81 -5.79 25.76
CA ASP A 45 4.40 -4.68 25.05
C ASP A 45 3.80 -4.58 23.63
N ASN A 46 2.99 -3.55 23.38
CA ASN A 46 2.38 -3.27 22.09
C ASN A 46 3.31 -2.54 21.11
N THR A 47 4.60 -2.43 21.40
CA THR A 47 5.54 -1.79 20.48
C THR A 47 5.68 -2.59 19.18
N LEU A 48 5.91 -1.88 18.06
CA LEU A 48 6.14 -2.51 16.76
C LEU A 48 7.37 -3.42 16.72
N SER A 49 8.33 -3.17 17.61
CA SER A 49 9.61 -3.88 17.62
C SER A 49 9.55 -5.31 18.14
N ASP A 50 8.43 -5.74 18.72
CA ASP A 50 8.36 -7.02 19.42
C ASP A 50 7.19 -7.92 18.96
N ASP A 51 7.05 -8.12 17.66
CA ASP A 51 6.16 -9.15 17.12
C ASP A 51 6.87 -10.51 17.11
N ARG A 52 6.86 -11.19 18.27
CA ARG A 52 7.38 -12.55 18.43
C ARG A 52 6.26 -13.49 18.87
N TYR A 53 6.23 -14.68 18.30
CA TYR A 53 5.36 -15.76 18.75
C TYR A 53 6.15 -17.07 18.90
N ILE A 54 5.70 -17.88 19.89
CA ILE A 54 6.23 -19.21 20.17
C ILE A 54 5.08 -20.20 20.12
N ILE A 55 5.19 -21.22 19.28
CA ILE A 55 4.22 -22.31 19.13
C ILE A 55 4.89 -23.59 19.61
N ASP A 56 4.25 -24.29 20.55
CA ASP A 56 4.64 -25.63 20.98
C ASP A 56 3.37 -26.48 21.09
N ILE A 57 3.04 -27.18 20.01
CA ILE A 57 1.83 -28.00 19.87
C ILE A 57 2.24 -29.38 19.38
N THR A 58 1.73 -30.40 20.03
CA THR A 58 1.86 -31.80 19.61
C THR A 58 0.48 -32.45 19.61
N ASP A 59 0.10 -33.07 18.51
CA ASP A 59 -1.18 -33.74 18.32
C ASP A 59 -2.37 -32.86 18.73
N GLY A 60 -2.37 -31.61 18.28
CA GLY A 60 -3.39 -30.61 18.58
C GLY A 60 -3.42 -30.11 20.02
N LYS A 61 -2.40 -30.38 20.85
CA LYS A 61 -2.34 -29.98 22.24
C LYS A 61 -1.10 -29.17 22.55
N GLY A 62 -1.24 -28.03 23.19
CA GLY A 62 -0.10 -27.18 23.53
C GLY A 62 -0.43 -25.71 23.69
N THR A 63 0.51 -24.86 23.33
CA THR A 63 0.41 -23.42 23.53
C THR A 63 0.80 -22.61 22.29
N ILE A 64 0.14 -21.46 22.13
CA ILE A 64 0.57 -20.39 21.26
C ILE A 64 0.81 -19.17 22.17
N LYS A 65 2.05 -18.70 22.20
CA LYS A 65 2.46 -17.55 23.01
C LYS A 65 2.85 -16.39 22.11
N GLY A 66 2.50 -15.17 22.48
CA GLY A 66 2.92 -13.95 21.79
C GLY A 66 3.54 -12.94 22.75
N SER A 67 4.42 -12.07 22.24
CA SER A 67 4.95 -10.93 22.99
C SER A 67 3.88 -9.88 23.29
N ASN A 68 2.79 -9.89 22.54
CA ASN A 68 1.60 -9.06 22.70
C ASN A 68 0.38 -9.78 22.11
N SER A 69 -0.82 -9.22 22.26
CA SER A 69 -2.08 -9.80 21.75
C SER A 69 -2.06 -10.00 20.23
N ARG A 70 -1.48 -9.05 19.45
CA ARG A 70 -1.30 -9.18 17.99
C ARG A 70 -0.38 -10.34 17.63
N SER A 71 0.71 -10.52 18.35
CA SER A 71 1.66 -11.62 18.11
C SER A 71 1.02 -13.00 18.37
N ILE A 72 0.06 -13.09 19.30
CA ILE A 72 -0.76 -14.31 19.49
C ILE A 72 -1.58 -14.59 18.23
N LEU A 73 -2.24 -13.57 17.65
CA LEU A 73 -3.01 -13.71 16.42
C LEU A 73 -2.11 -14.12 15.23
N LEU A 74 -0.91 -13.51 15.09
CA LEU A 74 0.08 -13.93 14.11
C LEU A 74 0.49 -15.40 14.30
N GLY A 75 0.72 -15.82 15.55
CA GLY A 75 1.03 -17.20 15.91
C GLY A 75 -0.11 -18.18 15.57
N VAL A 76 -1.36 -17.78 15.75
CA VAL A 76 -2.51 -18.58 15.32
C VAL A 76 -2.46 -18.83 13.81
N TYR A 77 -2.26 -17.78 13.02
CA TYR A 77 -2.16 -17.96 11.55
C TYR A 77 -0.90 -18.73 11.13
N ALA A 78 0.21 -18.59 11.84
CA ALA A 78 1.41 -19.38 11.59
C ALA A 78 1.16 -20.89 11.86
N TYR A 79 0.45 -21.22 12.93
CA TYR A 79 0.03 -22.60 13.20
C TYR A 79 -0.90 -23.15 12.11
N LEU A 80 -1.89 -22.36 11.68
CA LEU A 80 -2.79 -22.75 10.59
C LEU A 80 -2.04 -22.96 9.26
N LYS A 81 -1.06 -22.10 8.96
CA LYS A 81 -0.17 -22.30 7.77
C LYS A 81 0.64 -23.59 7.90
N HIS A 82 1.15 -23.92 9.08
CA HIS A 82 1.85 -25.19 9.34
C HIS A 82 0.93 -26.40 9.07
N LEU A 83 -0.36 -26.29 9.42
CA LEU A 83 -1.35 -27.33 9.12
C LEU A 83 -1.80 -27.36 7.64
N GLY A 84 -1.23 -26.51 6.79
CA GLY A 84 -1.50 -26.49 5.36
C GLY A 84 -2.49 -25.42 4.90
N CYS A 85 -3.01 -24.56 5.77
CA CYS A 85 -3.82 -23.43 5.33
C CYS A 85 -3.00 -22.45 4.48
N ARG A 86 -3.65 -21.85 3.46
CA ARG A 86 -3.08 -20.76 2.66
C ARG A 86 -4.11 -19.64 2.53
N PHE A 87 -3.65 -18.39 2.71
CA PHE A 87 -4.49 -17.19 2.72
C PHE A 87 -4.12 -16.30 1.54
N LEU A 88 -4.62 -16.63 0.35
CA LEU A 88 -4.18 -16.07 -0.92
C LEU A 88 -4.66 -14.64 -1.15
N ARG A 89 -5.85 -14.28 -0.62
CA ARG A 89 -6.53 -12.98 -0.79
C ARG A 89 -7.66 -12.81 0.23
N PRO A 90 -8.22 -11.60 0.38
CA PRO A 90 -9.41 -11.39 1.20
C PRO A 90 -10.62 -12.21 0.76
N GLY A 91 -11.51 -12.51 1.71
CA GLY A 91 -12.75 -13.25 1.48
C GLY A 91 -12.59 -14.77 1.59
N GLU A 92 -13.72 -15.47 1.75
CA GLU A 92 -13.77 -16.92 1.98
C GLU A 92 -13.19 -17.73 0.81
N ASN A 93 -13.45 -17.30 -0.42
CA ASN A 93 -12.89 -17.90 -1.63
C ASN A 93 -11.41 -17.53 -1.88
N GLY A 94 -10.76 -16.87 -0.93
CA GLY A 94 -9.33 -16.55 -0.94
C GLY A 94 -8.48 -17.47 -0.06
N GLU A 95 -9.08 -18.50 0.56
CA GLU A 95 -8.44 -19.33 1.57
C GLU A 95 -8.48 -20.81 1.19
N ILE A 96 -7.35 -21.49 1.30
CA ILE A 96 -7.27 -22.95 1.26
C ILE A 96 -7.25 -23.46 2.69
N VAL A 97 -8.20 -24.30 3.04
CA VAL A 97 -8.31 -24.93 4.36
C VAL A 97 -8.40 -26.44 4.16
N PRO A 98 -7.28 -27.18 4.24
CA PRO A 98 -7.27 -28.63 4.02
C PRO A 98 -7.90 -29.38 5.19
N ALA A 99 -8.39 -30.59 4.95
CA ALA A 99 -8.70 -31.51 6.03
C ALA A 99 -7.42 -31.91 6.78
N SER A 100 -7.49 -32.03 8.10
CA SER A 100 -6.36 -32.41 8.95
C SER A 100 -6.86 -33.22 10.15
N ASP A 101 -6.11 -34.22 10.56
CA ASP A 101 -6.33 -34.96 11.81
C ASP A 101 -5.67 -34.28 13.02
N LEU A 102 -4.98 -33.16 12.81
CA LEU A 102 -4.23 -32.38 13.79
C LEU A 102 -3.07 -33.16 14.46
N MET A 103 -2.64 -34.25 13.85
CA MET A 103 -1.51 -35.05 14.36
C MET A 103 -0.17 -34.43 13.96
N GLY A 104 0.86 -34.74 14.75
CA GLY A 104 2.21 -34.23 14.51
C GLY A 104 2.62 -33.11 15.44
N GLN A 105 3.82 -32.59 15.22
CA GLN A 105 4.43 -31.57 16.06
C GLN A 105 4.64 -30.27 15.30
N CYS A 106 4.22 -29.16 15.91
CA CYS A 106 4.52 -27.81 15.47
C CYS A 106 5.34 -27.11 16.57
N LYS A 107 6.61 -26.84 16.29
CA LYS A 107 7.50 -26.04 17.14
C LYS A 107 8.06 -24.88 16.34
N ILE A 108 7.64 -23.67 16.66
CA ILE A 108 8.06 -22.43 15.98
C ILE A 108 8.41 -21.41 17.06
N ASP A 109 9.53 -20.76 16.93
CA ASP A 109 9.91 -19.54 17.65
C ASP A 109 10.33 -18.51 16.60
N GLN A 110 9.46 -17.54 16.34
CA GLN A 110 9.70 -16.56 15.30
C GLN A 110 9.44 -15.16 15.83
N LYS A 111 10.38 -14.27 15.54
CA LYS A 111 10.24 -12.82 15.66
C LYS A 111 10.21 -12.21 14.27
N ALA A 112 9.27 -11.31 14.01
CA ALA A 112 9.22 -10.59 12.76
C ALA A 112 10.53 -9.81 12.56
N PHE A 113 11.12 -9.92 11.36
CA PHE A 113 12.41 -9.28 11.10
C PHE A 113 12.27 -7.76 10.99
N TYR A 114 11.24 -7.29 10.23
CA TYR A 114 10.98 -5.87 10.09
C TYR A 114 9.86 -5.43 11.04
N PRO A 115 10.12 -4.41 11.91
CA PRO A 115 9.11 -3.91 12.85
C PRO A 115 7.96 -3.16 12.14
N TYR A 116 8.22 -2.50 10.99
CA TYR A 116 7.25 -1.72 10.23
C TYR A 116 6.79 -2.47 8.99
N ARG A 117 5.59 -3.04 9.06
CA ARG A 117 4.93 -3.80 8.01
C ARG A 117 3.56 -3.19 7.76
N ILE A 118 3.58 -2.06 7.02
CA ILE A 118 2.50 -1.07 7.01
C ILE A 118 1.77 -1.13 5.68
N GLU A 119 0.43 -1.14 5.76
CA GLU A 119 -0.45 -0.95 4.63
C GLU A 119 -1.13 0.41 4.71
N GLU A 120 -0.98 1.23 3.67
CA GLU A 120 -1.57 2.55 3.55
C GLU A 120 -2.85 2.50 2.72
N LEU A 121 -3.91 3.16 3.20
CA LEU A 121 -5.18 3.24 2.50
C LEU A 121 -5.07 4.08 1.22
N GLU A 122 -5.39 3.45 0.09
CA GLU A 122 -5.55 4.11 -1.21
C GLU A 122 -6.56 3.33 -2.07
N GLY A 123 -7.05 3.91 -3.16
CA GLY A 123 -7.94 3.25 -4.10
C GLY A 123 -9.37 3.80 -4.09
N ALA A 124 -10.29 3.06 -4.70
CA ALA A 124 -11.72 3.28 -4.63
C ALA A 124 -12.32 2.19 -3.74
N VAL A 125 -12.72 2.52 -2.51
CA VAL A 125 -13.06 1.56 -1.45
C VAL A 125 -14.20 2.07 -0.57
N ASN A 126 -14.87 1.16 0.14
CA ASN A 126 -15.76 1.42 1.27
C ASN A 126 -15.29 0.66 2.51
N ASP A 127 -15.96 0.85 3.63
CA ASP A 127 -15.59 0.20 4.88
C ASP A 127 -15.66 -1.33 4.84
N ASP A 128 -16.64 -1.92 4.13
CA ASP A 128 -16.76 -3.39 4.01
C ASP A 128 -15.55 -4.00 3.28
N ILE A 129 -15.12 -3.37 2.17
CA ILE A 129 -13.93 -3.77 1.42
C ILE A 129 -12.69 -3.67 2.32
N ILE A 130 -12.55 -2.54 3.04
CA ILE A 130 -11.42 -2.30 3.93
C ILE A 130 -11.43 -3.30 5.10
N ILE A 131 -12.57 -3.58 5.71
CA ILE A 131 -12.69 -4.57 6.78
C ILE A 131 -12.34 -5.98 6.27
N GLY A 132 -12.76 -6.33 5.07
CA GLY A 132 -12.34 -7.57 4.40
C GLY A 132 -10.82 -7.66 4.25
N TYR A 133 -10.20 -6.56 3.82
CA TYR A 133 -8.75 -6.45 3.69
C TYR A 133 -8.04 -6.52 5.05
N LEU A 134 -8.53 -5.80 6.07
CA LEU A 134 -7.98 -5.84 7.43
C LEU A 134 -7.96 -7.24 8.04
N LYS A 135 -8.99 -8.07 7.78
CA LYS A 135 -9.02 -9.48 8.20
C LYS A 135 -7.90 -10.31 7.59
N TRP A 136 -7.46 -9.94 6.40
CA TRP A 136 -6.39 -10.63 5.68
C TRP A 136 -4.99 -10.19 6.13
N LEU A 137 -4.80 -8.94 6.56
CA LEU A 137 -3.48 -8.39 6.90
C LEU A 137 -2.66 -9.22 7.89
N PRO A 138 -3.18 -9.63 9.07
CA PRO A 138 -2.40 -10.45 10.00
C PRO A 138 -2.13 -11.86 9.45
N LYS A 139 -2.95 -12.39 8.54
CA LYS A 139 -2.71 -13.66 7.84
C LYS A 139 -1.49 -13.59 6.94
N ALA A 140 -1.23 -12.42 6.36
CA ALA A 140 -0.07 -12.14 5.53
C ALA A 140 1.14 -11.58 6.31
N GLY A 141 1.01 -11.37 7.63
CA GLY A 141 2.11 -10.91 8.48
C GLY A 141 2.23 -9.39 8.65
N PHE A 142 1.30 -8.59 8.13
CA PHE A 142 1.27 -7.14 8.35
C PHE A 142 0.82 -6.81 9.77
N ASN A 143 1.27 -5.65 10.29
CA ASN A 143 1.02 -5.27 11.68
C ASN A 143 0.48 -3.84 11.85
N THR A 144 0.42 -3.05 10.80
CA THR A 144 0.04 -1.64 10.86
C THR A 144 -0.87 -1.28 9.70
N TYR A 145 -1.92 -0.52 10.00
CA TYR A 145 -2.79 0.08 8.99
C TYR A 145 -2.75 1.60 9.12
N PHE A 146 -2.47 2.28 8.01
CA PHE A 146 -2.38 3.72 7.94
C PHE A 146 -3.53 4.29 7.11
N ILE A 147 -4.36 5.11 7.76
CA ILE A 147 -5.45 5.86 7.12
C ILE A 147 -4.92 7.26 6.79
N GLN A 148 -4.71 7.52 5.50
CA GLN A 148 -4.34 8.84 5.04
C GLN A 148 -5.54 9.79 5.19
N TYR A 149 -5.28 11.01 5.71
CA TYR A 149 -6.25 11.99 6.17
C TYR A 149 -6.95 11.61 7.49
N VAL A 150 -7.62 12.60 8.12
CA VAL A 150 -8.45 12.37 9.32
C VAL A 150 -9.69 11.55 8.98
N THR A 151 -10.32 11.89 7.85
CA THR A 151 -11.38 11.12 7.21
C THR A 151 -10.98 10.91 5.75
N PRO A 152 -10.83 9.68 5.28
CA PRO A 152 -10.34 9.36 3.93
C PRO A 152 -11.44 9.52 2.87
N HIS A 153 -12.24 10.60 2.97
CA HIS A 153 -13.42 10.86 2.15
C HIS A 153 -13.14 10.72 0.65
N ILE A 154 -11.95 11.13 0.18
CA ILE A 154 -11.60 11.05 -1.24
C ILE A 154 -11.58 9.61 -1.77
N PHE A 155 -11.14 8.64 -0.96
CA PHE A 155 -11.07 7.23 -1.35
C PHE A 155 -12.45 6.57 -1.28
N LEU A 156 -13.21 6.89 -0.23
CA LEU A 156 -14.59 6.43 -0.05
C LEU A 156 -15.49 7.02 -1.15
N LYS A 157 -15.37 8.31 -1.45
CA LYS A 157 -16.10 8.97 -2.53
C LYS A 157 -15.89 8.30 -3.88
N ARG A 158 -14.65 7.93 -4.22
CA ARG A 158 -14.36 7.23 -5.50
C ARG A 158 -15.19 5.97 -5.66
N TRP A 159 -15.43 5.26 -4.58
CA TRP A 159 -16.29 4.09 -4.54
C TRP A 159 -17.78 4.47 -4.63
N HIS A 160 -18.28 5.25 -3.70
CA HIS A 160 -19.72 5.57 -3.59
C HIS A 160 -20.27 6.32 -4.80
N TYR A 161 -19.50 7.20 -5.41
CA TYR A 161 -19.96 7.92 -6.60
C TYR A 161 -19.91 7.08 -7.88
N HIS A 162 -19.30 5.89 -7.86
CA HIS A 162 -19.15 5.02 -9.01
C HIS A 162 -18.68 5.77 -10.26
N GLU A 163 -17.78 6.75 -10.08
CA GLU A 163 -17.24 7.54 -11.18
C GLU A 163 -16.73 6.61 -12.29
N LEU A 164 -17.00 6.95 -13.54
CA LEU A 164 -16.66 6.18 -14.74
C LEU A 164 -17.49 4.90 -14.97
N ASN A 165 -18.38 4.49 -14.06
CA ASN A 165 -19.22 3.31 -14.26
C ASN A 165 -20.65 3.69 -14.69
N PRO A 166 -21.00 3.58 -16.00
CA PRO A 166 -22.30 3.96 -16.50
C PRO A 166 -23.44 3.00 -16.09
N TYR A 167 -23.10 1.86 -15.46
CA TYR A 167 -24.05 0.84 -15.03
C TYR A 167 -24.51 1.01 -13.59
N LYS A 168 -23.92 1.96 -12.87
CA LYS A 168 -24.22 2.23 -11.47
C LYS A 168 -24.77 3.63 -11.27
N THR A 169 -25.66 3.77 -10.29
CA THR A 169 -26.14 5.07 -9.85
C THR A 169 -25.22 5.61 -8.77
N PRO A 170 -24.74 6.86 -8.88
CA PRO A 170 -23.95 7.47 -7.81
C PRO A 170 -24.69 7.48 -6.47
N GLU A 171 -24.01 7.11 -5.42
CA GLU A 171 -24.47 7.17 -4.03
C GLU A 171 -23.70 8.32 -3.35
N PRO A 172 -24.28 9.53 -3.25
CA PRO A 172 -23.59 10.66 -2.62
C PRO A 172 -23.22 10.33 -1.17
N LEU A 173 -21.95 10.53 -0.82
CA LEU A 173 -21.43 10.28 0.51
C LEU A 173 -21.23 11.62 1.23
N SER A 174 -21.95 11.85 2.32
CA SER A 174 -21.71 13.00 3.20
C SER A 174 -20.42 12.85 4.00
N TRP A 175 -19.96 13.95 4.60
CA TRP A 175 -18.80 13.93 5.48
C TRP A 175 -19.07 13.10 6.76
N GLU A 176 -20.27 13.21 7.30
CA GLU A 176 -20.73 12.48 8.47
C GLU A 176 -20.71 10.97 8.22
N GLU A 177 -21.27 10.52 7.09
CA GLU A 177 -21.25 9.10 6.70
C GLU A 177 -19.84 8.59 6.49
N ALA A 178 -18.96 9.35 5.80
CA ALA A 178 -17.55 9.01 5.63
C ALA A 178 -16.80 8.93 6.96
N SER A 179 -17.15 9.79 7.92
CA SER A 179 -16.57 9.77 9.27
C SER A 179 -17.04 8.55 10.05
N GLU A 180 -18.30 8.14 9.92
CA GLU A 180 -18.83 6.90 10.53
C GLU A 180 -18.17 5.66 9.95
N GLU A 181 -17.97 5.58 8.61
CA GLU A 181 -17.20 4.50 7.99
C GLU A 181 -15.77 4.47 8.53
N THR A 182 -15.12 5.63 8.65
CA THR A 182 -13.77 5.74 9.21
C THR A 182 -13.69 5.19 10.64
N LEU A 183 -14.65 5.54 11.49
CA LEU A 183 -14.70 5.02 12.87
C LEU A 183 -14.88 3.49 12.91
N ARG A 184 -15.67 2.91 12.01
CA ARG A 184 -15.81 1.44 11.89
C ARG A 184 -14.48 0.79 11.49
N ILE A 185 -13.75 1.38 10.54
CA ILE A 185 -12.42 0.92 10.11
C ILE A 185 -11.41 1.00 11.26
N GLU A 186 -11.36 2.14 11.96
CA GLU A 186 -10.47 2.35 13.11
C GLU A 186 -10.74 1.33 14.23
N ALA A 187 -12.00 1.15 14.61
CA ALA A 187 -12.40 0.19 15.64
C ALA A 187 -12.02 -1.25 15.26
N PHE A 188 -12.25 -1.64 14.00
CA PHE A 188 -11.91 -2.98 13.54
C PHE A 188 -10.38 -3.20 13.46
N THR A 189 -9.62 -2.18 13.05
CA THR A 189 -8.15 -2.22 13.08
C THR A 189 -7.63 -2.50 14.50
N LYS A 190 -8.15 -1.80 15.49
CA LYS A 190 -7.77 -2.00 16.90
C LYS A 190 -8.22 -3.37 17.44
N LYS A 191 -9.40 -3.87 17.05
CA LYS A 191 -9.87 -5.22 17.40
C LYS A 191 -8.90 -6.32 16.96
N LEU A 192 -8.23 -6.13 15.82
CA LEU A 192 -7.21 -7.06 15.32
C LEU A 192 -5.83 -6.88 16.01
N GLY A 193 -5.69 -5.90 16.92
CA GLY A 193 -4.42 -5.55 17.55
C GLY A 193 -3.42 -4.89 16.59
N LEU A 194 -3.85 -4.50 15.39
CA LEU A 194 -3.00 -3.78 14.47
C LEU A 194 -2.70 -2.37 15.00
N GLN A 195 -1.51 -1.87 14.71
CA GLN A 195 -1.20 -0.47 14.92
C GLN A 195 -2.07 0.37 13.98
N LEU A 196 -2.67 1.40 14.50
CA LEU A 196 -3.49 2.34 13.73
C LEU A 196 -2.76 3.67 13.60
N TRP A 197 -2.41 4.02 12.36
CA TRP A 197 -1.82 5.30 12.05
C TRP A 197 -2.78 6.16 11.25
N SER A 198 -2.64 7.47 11.38
CA SER A 198 -3.51 8.42 10.69
C SER A 198 -2.73 9.62 10.16
N LEU A 199 -3.40 10.46 9.42
CA LEU A 199 -3.07 11.79 8.97
C LEU A 199 -2.36 11.84 7.60
N GLY A 200 -1.04 11.79 7.51
CA GLY A 200 -0.33 12.01 6.25
C GLY A 200 -0.41 13.46 5.77
N HIS A 201 -0.82 13.66 4.51
CA HIS A 201 -1.14 14.99 3.99
C HIS A 201 -2.41 15.54 4.65
N GLY A 202 -2.61 16.85 4.60
CA GLY A 202 -3.93 17.41 4.89
C GLY A 202 -4.11 18.03 6.25
N PHE A 203 -3.16 17.94 7.17
CA PHE A 203 -3.31 18.57 8.48
C PHE A 203 -3.25 20.10 8.45
N MET A 204 -2.67 20.71 7.42
CA MET A 204 -2.31 22.14 7.39
C MET A 204 -3.51 23.06 7.59
N PHE A 205 -4.63 22.77 6.95
CA PHE A 205 -5.80 23.64 6.94
C PHE A 205 -6.87 23.28 7.99
N LEU A 206 -6.79 22.10 8.61
CA LEU A 206 -7.70 21.69 9.69
C LEU A 206 -7.69 22.67 10.88
N PRO A 207 -6.53 23.21 11.31
CA PRO A 207 -6.47 24.22 12.36
C PRO A 207 -7.16 25.56 12.02
N PHE A 208 -7.52 25.77 10.76
CA PHE A 208 -8.25 26.93 10.25
C PHE A 208 -9.72 26.61 9.92
N GLY A 209 -10.24 25.48 10.42
CA GLY A 209 -11.61 25.03 10.17
C GLY A 209 -11.89 24.68 8.72
N MET A 210 -10.84 24.39 7.93
CA MET A 210 -10.96 23.96 6.53
C MET A 210 -10.66 22.48 6.45
N ASP A 211 -11.62 21.75 5.96
CA ASP A 211 -11.52 20.31 5.82
C ASP A 211 -11.27 19.90 4.36
N TYR A 212 -10.69 18.70 4.19
CA TYR A 212 -10.55 18.02 2.90
C TYR A 212 -11.82 17.22 2.58
N GLY A 213 -12.98 17.86 2.73
CA GLY A 213 -14.30 17.29 2.53
C GLY A 213 -14.64 17.03 1.05
N PRO A 214 -15.91 16.69 0.77
CA PRO A 214 -16.38 16.25 -0.56
C PRO A 214 -16.07 17.21 -1.69
N GLU A 215 -15.96 18.47 -1.34
CA GLU A 215 -15.49 19.51 -2.22
C GLU A 215 -14.13 19.97 -1.70
N TRP A 216 -13.07 19.44 -2.22
CA TRP A 216 -11.74 20.04 -2.05
C TRP A 216 -11.86 21.49 -2.51
N THR A 217 -12.24 22.35 -1.55
CA THR A 217 -12.55 23.73 -1.91
C THR A 217 -11.24 24.41 -2.26
N ASN A 218 -11.17 24.95 -3.47
CA ASN A 218 -10.05 25.80 -3.89
C ASN A 218 -10.15 27.20 -3.29
N LYS A 219 -11.06 27.40 -2.32
CA LYS A 219 -11.29 28.69 -1.65
C LYS A 219 -10.70 28.66 -0.26
N LEU A 220 -9.75 29.53 0.00
CA LEU A 220 -9.23 29.78 1.34
C LEU A 220 -10.29 30.52 2.19
N SER A 221 -10.42 30.13 3.45
CA SER A 221 -11.14 30.93 4.43
C SER A 221 -10.44 32.30 4.62
N GLU A 222 -11.20 33.33 5.01
CA GLU A 222 -10.63 34.66 5.29
C GLU A 222 -9.57 34.59 6.40
N GLU A 223 -9.71 33.67 7.34
CA GLU A 223 -8.74 33.42 8.39
C GLU A 223 -7.44 32.77 7.85
N ALA A 224 -7.52 31.83 6.93
CA ALA A 224 -6.35 31.13 6.40
C ALA A 224 -5.54 31.97 5.38
N LYS A 225 -6.19 32.86 4.62
CA LYS A 225 -5.55 33.65 3.55
C LYS A 225 -4.24 34.34 3.93
N PRO A 226 -4.13 35.06 5.05
CA PRO A 226 -2.89 35.75 5.42
C PRO A 226 -1.75 34.81 5.81
N HIS A 227 -2.06 33.53 6.03
CA HIS A 227 -1.16 32.51 6.58
C HIS A 227 -0.65 31.49 5.58
N VAL A 228 -1.17 31.46 4.34
CA VAL A 228 -0.63 30.56 3.30
C VAL A 228 0.77 30.99 2.87
N ALA A 229 1.48 30.07 2.24
CA ALA A 229 2.81 30.34 1.72
C ALA A 229 2.82 31.57 0.79
N PHE A 230 3.78 32.46 1.00
CA PHE A 230 4.04 33.61 0.13
C PHE A 230 4.96 33.16 -0.99
N ILE A 231 4.48 33.15 -2.23
CA ILE A 231 5.19 32.63 -3.40
C ILE A 231 5.04 33.62 -4.54
N ASN A 232 6.13 33.96 -5.20
CA ASN A 232 6.14 34.93 -6.31
C ASN A 232 5.43 36.26 -6.02
N GLY A 233 5.53 36.75 -4.79
CA GLY A 233 4.94 38.02 -4.40
C GLY A 233 3.49 37.94 -3.89
N GLU A 234 2.88 36.76 -3.84
CA GLU A 234 1.47 36.59 -3.48
C GLU A 234 1.24 35.45 -2.48
N ARG A 235 0.09 35.51 -1.78
CA ARG A 235 -0.43 34.43 -0.93
C ARG A 235 -1.70 33.84 -1.57
N ASN A 236 -1.52 32.75 -2.32
CA ASN A 236 -2.60 32.12 -3.06
C ASN A 236 -2.58 30.59 -2.93
N VAL A 237 -3.66 29.95 -3.36
CA VAL A 237 -3.76 28.50 -3.46
C VAL A 237 -2.80 28.01 -4.54
N SER A 238 -1.84 27.16 -4.17
CA SER A 238 -0.86 26.58 -5.09
C SER A 238 -1.54 25.58 -6.03
N GLY A 239 -1.27 25.69 -7.32
CA GLY A 239 -1.83 24.76 -8.32
C GLY A 239 -3.36 24.71 -8.37
N GLY A 240 -4.05 25.72 -7.80
CA GLY A 240 -5.52 25.73 -7.74
C GLY A 240 -6.12 24.70 -6.76
N ASN A 241 -5.33 24.14 -5.85
CA ASN A 241 -5.79 23.10 -4.92
C ASN A 241 -5.18 23.31 -3.52
N ILE A 242 -6.02 23.32 -2.47
CA ILE A 242 -5.55 23.47 -1.08
C ILE A 242 -4.62 22.31 -0.66
N ALA A 243 -4.80 21.11 -1.20
CA ALA A 243 -3.92 19.98 -0.91
C ALA A 243 -2.47 20.21 -1.38
N TYR A 244 -2.27 21.05 -2.39
CA TYR A 244 -0.95 21.44 -2.89
C TYR A 244 -0.40 22.69 -2.24
N THR A 245 -1.12 23.26 -1.27
CA THR A 245 -0.83 24.56 -0.68
C THR A 245 -0.20 24.43 0.70
N ASN A 246 1.02 24.91 0.86
CA ASN A 246 1.67 25.02 2.16
C ASN A 246 1.22 26.30 2.90
N LEU A 247 1.38 26.27 4.22
CA LEU A 247 1.29 27.46 5.08
C LEU A 247 2.67 28.10 5.29
N CYS A 248 2.70 29.29 5.84
CA CYS A 248 3.93 29.93 6.32
C CYS A 248 4.29 29.36 7.70
N TYR A 249 5.07 28.27 7.76
CA TYR A 249 5.37 27.57 9.02
C TYR A 249 6.32 28.33 9.96
N THR A 250 6.92 29.46 9.54
CA THR A 250 7.62 30.38 10.43
C THR A 250 6.70 31.40 11.07
N ASP A 251 5.44 31.50 10.61
CA ASP A 251 4.43 32.32 11.23
C ASP A 251 4.03 31.75 12.60
N PRO A 252 4.21 32.51 13.71
CA PRO A 252 3.90 31.99 15.05
C PRO A 252 2.42 31.65 15.25
N VAL A 253 1.51 32.30 14.52
CA VAL A 253 0.07 31.97 14.56
C VAL A 253 -0.17 30.59 13.94
N VAL A 254 0.41 30.33 12.76
CA VAL A 254 0.33 29.02 12.08
C VAL A 254 0.90 27.92 12.96
N LYS A 255 2.11 28.13 13.48
CA LYS A 255 2.78 27.15 14.33
C LYS A 255 1.95 26.81 15.56
N LYS A 256 1.45 27.84 16.25
CA LYS A 256 0.61 27.64 17.44
C LYS A 256 -0.68 26.87 17.10
N LYS A 257 -1.40 27.28 16.05
CA LYS A 257 -2.65 26.63 15.65
C LYS A 257 -2.43 25.16 15.29
N ILE A 258 -1.38 24.84 14.57
CA ILE A 258 -1.04 23.44 14.22
C ILE A 258 -0.75 22.63 15.49
N VAL A 259 0.09 23.15 16.39
CA VAL A 259 0.44 22.46 17.64
C VAL A 259 -0.80 22.23 18.52
N ASP A 260 -1.62 23.27 18.73
CA ASP A 260 -2.85 23.17 19.52
C ASP A 260 -3.82 22.14 18.89
N TRP A 261 -3.94 22.13 17.56
CA TRP A 261 -4.78 21.18 16.85
C TRP A 261 -4.31 19.73 17.04
N PHE A 262 -3.00 19.46 16.93
CA PHE A 262 -2.46 18.10 17.16
C PHE A 262 -2.76 17.63 18.58
N VAL A 263 -2.60 18.49 19.58
CA VAL A 263 -2.92 18.15 20.97
C VAL A 263 -4.41 17.82 21.12
N SER A 264 -5.30 18.64 20.55
CA SER A 264 -6.75 18.41 20.59
C SER A 264 -7.13 17.11 19.91
N TYR A 265 -6.65 16.93 18.68
CA TYR A 265 -6.93 15.74 17.86
C TYR A 265 -6.53 14.43 18.54
N LEU A 266 -5.33 14.40 19.14
CA LEU A 266 -4.84 13.19 19.79
C LEU A 266 -5.43 12.98 21.20
N LYS A 267 -5.96 14.02 21.85
CA LYS A 267 -6.82 13.86 23.04
C LYS A 267 -8.18 13.24 22.70
N GLU A 268 -8.74 13.55 21.53
CA GLU A 268 -9.99 12.97 21.06
C GLU A 268 -9.81 11.53 20.56
N LYS A 269 -8.62 11.20 20.01
CA LYS A 269 -8.28 9.87 19.47
C LYS A 269 -7.07 9.24 20.19
N PRO A 270 -7.15 8.98 21.50
CA PRO A 270 -6.01 8.45 22.28
C PRO A 270 -5.60 7.02 21.92
N TYR A 271 -6.40 6.35 21.12
CA TYR A 271 -6.14 5.00 20.59
C TYR A 271 -5.27 4.96 19.34
N LEU A 272 -4.94 6.11 18.75
CA LEU A 272 -3.99 6.19 17.63
C LEU A 272 -2.57 5.89 18.11
N ASP A 273 -1.94 4.92 17.48
CA ASP A 273 -0.57 4.51 17.80
C ASP A 273 0.47 5.42 17.12
N GLY A 274 0.10 6.03 16.00
CA GLY A 274 0.97 6.91 15.26
C GLY A 274 0.27 7.92 14.36
N VAL A 275 0.97 9.01 14.06
CA VAL A 275 0.57 9.98 13.04
C VAL A 275 1.73 10.26 12.09
N VAL A 276 1.44 10.19 10.80
CA VAL A 276 2.39 10.54 9.74
C VAL A 276 2.24 12.03 9.44
N ILE A 277 3.35 12.77 9.40
CA ILE A 277 3.36 14.20 9.15
C ILE A 277 3.99 14.45 7.77
N ILE A 278 3.18 14.79 6.79
CA ILE A 278 3.62 15.11 5.43
C ILE A 278 3.13 16.53 5.09
N LEU A 279 4.01 17.39 4.59
CA LEU A 279 3.62 18.72 4.10
C LEU A 279 2.74 18.58 2.84
N ALA A 280 2.30 19.71 2.28
CA ALA A 280 1.38 19.71 1.14
C ALA A 280 1.88 18.85 -0.04
N ASP A 281 0.94 18.16 -0.70
CA ASP A 281 1.21 17.28 -1.85
C ASP A 281 1.44 18.10 -3.13
N GLY A 282 2.58 18.77 -3.21
CA GLY A 282 2.89 19.62 -4.35
C GLY A 282 4.38 19.94 -4.47
N ILE A 283 4.71 20.58 -5.57
CA ILE A 283 6.06 21.07 -5.84
C ILE A 283 6.05 22.59 -5.97
N ASN A 284 7.16 23.26 -5.64
CA ASN A 284 7.31 24.70 -5.77
C ASN A 284 6.24 25.50 -4.99
N ASN A 285 5.91 25.03 -3.81
CA ASN A 285 4.83 25.53 -2.95
C ASN A 285 5.32 26.03 -1.57
N ASP A 286 6.62 26.28 -1.43
CA ASP A 286 7.25 26.70 -0.18
C ASP A 286 7.25 28.22 -0.02
N CYS A 287 7.01 28.71 1.20
CA CYS A 287 6.94 30.13 1.51
C CYS A 287 8.27 30.85 1.28
N GLU A 288 8.24 32.00 0.59
CA GLU A 288 9.37 32.87 0.26
C GLU A 288 9.37 34.18 1.08
N CYS A 289 8.63 34.27 2.20
CA CYS A 289 8.71 35.41 3.06
C CYS A 289 10.11 35.57 3.71
N GLU A 290 10.45 36.75 4.16
CA GLU A 290 11.77 37.08 4.71
C GLU A 290 12.21 36.10 5.79
N GLU A 291 11.33 35.69 6.71
CA GLU A 291 11.65 34.73 7.77
C GLU A 291 11.91 33.33 7.22
N CYS A 292 11.07 32.84 6.29
CA CYS A 292 11.26 31.53 5.68
C CYS A 292 12.56 31.44 4.88
N LEU A 293 13.01 32.54 4.26
CA LEU A 293 14.26 32.57 3.49
C LEU A 293 15.53 32.48 4.35
N LYS A 294 15.45 32.67 5.67
CA LYS A 294 16.59 32.54 6.60
C LYS A 294 16.98 31.09 6.89
N SER A 295 16.13 30.11 6.53
CA SER A 295 16.30 28.69 6.82
C SER A 295 15.91 27.82 5.63
N THR A 296 16.36 26.56 5.62
CA THR A 296 15.86 25.59 4.64
C THR A 296 14.44 25.14 4.99
N VAL A 297 13.73 24.56 4.03
CA VAL A 297 12.40 23.99 4.29
C VAL A 297 12.48 22.89 5.35
N SER A 298 13.53 22.07 5.29
CA SER A 298 13.75 20.98 6.26
C SER A 298 14.08 21.48 7.67
N ASP A 299 14.82 22.59 7.80
CA ASP A 299 15.02 23.21 9.12
C ASP A 299 13.69 23.66 9.73
N ILE A 300 12.85 24.35 8.95
CA ILE A 300 11.51 24.80 9.37
C ILE A 300 10.62 23.60 9.73
N TYR A 301 10.68 22.55 8.94
CA TYR A 301 9.91 21.32 9.16
C TYR A 301 10.31 20.59 10.46
N VAL A 302 11.61 20.44 10.72
CA VAL A 302 12.11 19.84 11.97
C VAL A 302 11.70 20.67 13.19
N ASP A 303 11.75 22.01 13.08
CA ASP A 303 11.29 22.91 14.15
C ASP A 303 9.79 22.79 14.43
N LEU A 304 8.96 22.60 13.40
CA LEU A 304 7.53 22.34 13.55
C LEU A 304 7.28 21.00 14.25
N VAL A 305 7.93 19.93 13.78
CA VAL A 305 7.78 18.58 14.36
C VAL A 305 8.25 18.55 15.82
N ASN A 306 9.36 19.22 16.15
CA ASN A 306 9.80 19.36 17.54
C ASN A 306 8.76 20.08 18.42
N ALA A 307 8.12 21.13 17.92
CA ALA A 307 7.11 21.86 18.67
C ALA A 307 5.86 20.99 18.94
N ILE A 308 5.46 20.17 17.97
CA ILE A 308 4.38 19.20 18.15
C ILE A 308 4.78 18.15 19.20
N ASP A 309 5.98 17.53 19.08
CA ASP A 309 6.46 16.51 20.02
C ASP A 309 6.54 17.03 21.46
N GLU A 310 7.05 18.25 21.66
CA GLU A 310 7.14 18.88 22.97
C GLU A 310 5.77 19.13 23.59
N ALA A 311 4.80 19.61 22.81
CA ALA A 311 3.44 19.85 23.30
C ALA A 311 2.73 18.54 23.66
N LEU A 312 2.85 17.52 22.82
CA LEU A 312 2.29 16.19 23.11
C LEU A 312 2.92 15.57 24.36
N THR A 313 4.24 15.69 24.51
CA THR A 313 4.96 15.21 25.69
C THR A 313 4.51 15.91 26.96
N ALA A 314 4.33 17.25 26.91
CA ALA A 314 3.85 18.03 28.04
C ALA A 314 2.43 17.65 28.48
N GLU A 315 1.60 17.20 27.55
CA GLU A 315 0.23 16.73 27.81
C GLU A 315 0.15 15.22 28.13
N GLY A 316 1.29 14.51 28.17
CA GLY A 316 1.34 13.05 28.44
C GLY A 316 0.79 12.21 27.31
N ILE A 317 0.76 12.72 26.07
CA ILE A 317 0.31 12.00 24.90
C ILE A 317 1.48 11.20 24.32
N HIS A 318 1.31 9.88 24.17
CA HIS A 318 2.38 8.97 23.77
C HIS A 318 2.32 8.55 22.29
N THR A 319 1.34 9.01 21.52
CA THR A 319 1.24 8.75 20.09
C THR A 319 2.56 9.08 19.37
N LYS A 320 3.09 8.14 18.60
CA LYS A 320 4.37 8.31 17.93
C LYS A 320 4.22 9.17 16.67
N LEU A 321 5.19 10.07 16.44
CA LEU A 321 5.23 10.90 15.24
C LEU A 321 6.14 10.27 14.18
N TYR A 322 5.66 10.25 12.93
CA TYR A 322 6.36 9.75 11.77
C TYR A 322 6.55 10.85 10.72
N PRO A 323 7.62 11.66 10.84
CA PRO A 323 7.93 12.66 9.83
C PRO A 323 8.19 12.01 8.48
N CYS A 324 7.66 12.60 7.40
CA CYS A 324 7.92 12.14 6.04
C CYS A 324 8.81 13.14 5.29
N ILE A 325 9.90 12.65 4.73
CA ILE A 325 10.79 13.44 3.87
C ILE A 325 10.29 13.37 2.43
N TYR A 326 9.62 14.43 1.98
CA TYR A 326 8.92 14.45 0.70
C TYR A 326 9.17 15.76 -0.05
N VAL A 327 9.41 15.67 -1.35
CA VAL A 327 9.62 16.84 -2.23
C VAL A 327 10.69 17.80 -1.67
N ALA A 328 10.31 18.93 -1.10
CA ALA A 328 11.22 19.95 -0.60
C ALA A 328 11.97 19.54 0.67
N THR A 329 11.38 18.68 1.49
CA THR A 329 12.00 18.16 2.72
C THR A 329 12.93 16.97 2.49
N ARG A 330 13.12 16.48 1.25
CA ARG A 330 14.07 15.38 0.98
C ARG A 330 15.53 15.75 1.30
N TRP A 331 15.92 17.03 1.13
CA TRP A 331 17.24 17.50 1.59
C TRP A 331 17.26 17.58 3.11
N ALA A 332 18.32 17.08 3.70
CA ALA A 332 18.48 17.12 5.16
C ALA A 332 18.53 18.55 5.70
N PRO A 333 18.08 18.78 6.96
CA PRO A 333 18.21 20.09 7.61
C PRO A 333 19.67 20.47 7.77
N LEU A 334 19.98 21.77 7.67
CA LEU A 334 21.34 22.28 7.84
C LEU A 334 21.66 22.68 9.28
N LYS A 335 20.67 23.12 10.04
CA LYS A 335 20.82 23.66 11.39
C LYS A 335 19.95 22.95 12.41
N ALA A 336 18.68 22.70 12.07
CA ALA A 336 17.71 22.11 12.98
C ALA A 336 18.02 20.63 13.25
N LYS A 337 17.74 20.17 14.48
CA LYS A 337 17.90 18.78 14.91
C LYS A 337 16.67 18.36 15.69
N PHE A 338 16.29 17.09 15.57
CA PHE A 338 15.30 16.55 16.49
C PHE A 338 15.85 16.56 17.93
N LYS A 339 15.05 17.05 18.86
CA LYS A 339 15.42 17.10 20.29
C LYS A 339 15.50 15.70 20.89
N ASN A 340 14.62 14.80 20.44
CA ASN A 340 14.51 13.42 20.89
C ASN A 340 14.53 12.44 19.67
N PRO A 341 15.66 12.25 18.98
CA PRO A 341 15.68 11.50 17.71
C PRO A 341 15.18 10.05 17.84
N ASN A 342 15.30 9.42 19.01
CA ASN A 342 14.82 8.05 19.25
C ASN A 342 13.28 7.93 19.31
N ARG A 343 12.57 9.05 19.40
CA ARG A 343 11.10 9.07 19.36
C ARG A 343 10.53 9.01 17.94
N PHE A 344 11.37 9.21 16.93
CA PHE A 344 10.95 9.30 15.54
C PHE A 344 11.37 8.09 14.72
N ALA A 345 10.56 7.76 13.74
CA ALA A 345 10.98 7.01 12.57
C ALA A 345 10.56 7.81 11.33
N ILE A 346 11.47 7.97 10.38
CA ILE A 346 11.26 8.82 9.21
C ILE A 346 10.72 7.98 8.06
N VAL A 347 9.60 8.39 7.51
CA VAL A 347 9.03 7.85 6.28
C VAL A 347 9.72 8.51 5.08
N ALA A 348 10.20 7.72 4.15
CA ALA A 348 10.98 8.19 3.01
C ALA A 348 10.51 7.54 1.71
N PRO A 349 9.85 8.29 0.80
CA PRO A 349 9.62 7.83 -0.55
C PRO A 349 10.94 7.58 -1.29
N VAL A 350 11.05 6.42 -1.92
CA VAL A 350 12.23 6.03 -2.68
C VAL A 350 11.85 5.73 -4.11
N ASN A 351 12.58 6.33 -5.05
CA ASN A 351 12.37 6.05 -6.46
C ASN A 351 12.87 4.65 -6.80
N SER A 352 12.00 3.83 -7.34
CA SER A 352 12.36 2.55 -7.92
C SER A 352 11.67 2.35 -9.27
N ASN A 353 12.09 1.35 -10.02
CA ASN A 353 11.34 0.87 -11.16
C ASN A 353 11.02 -0.61 -10.97
N LEU A 354 9.89 -1.05 -11.50
CA LEU A 354 9.40 -2.42 -11.35
C LEU A 354 10.27 -3.49 -11.98
N LYS A 355 11.16 -3.11 -12.89
CA LYS A 355 12.06 -4.04 -13.57
C LYS A 355 13.29 -4.35 -12.73
N THR A 356 13.92 -3.33 -12.15
CA THR A 356 15.20 -3.47 -11.44
C THR A 356 15.07 -3.35 -9.93
N GLY A 357 14.00 -2.70 -9.45
CA GLY A 357 13.80 -2.43 -8.05
C GLY A 357 14.85 -1.50 -7.43
N TYR A 358 15.01 -1.59 -6.12
CA TYR A 358 16.04 -0.85 -5.39
C TYR A 358 17.42 -1.45 -5.62
N THR A 359 18.45 -0.60 -5.50
CA THR A 359 19.85 -1.05 -5.54
C THR A 359 20.58 -0.65 -4.26
N THR A 360 21.55 -1.48 -3.88
CA THR A 360 22.47 -1.19 -2.78
C THR A 360 23.69 -0.38 -3.22
N ASP A 361 23.77 -0.02 -4.50
CA ASP A 361 24.86 0.76 -5.04
C ASP A 361 24.86 2.18 -4.46
N LYS A 362 26.04 2.73 -4.26
CA LYS A 362 26.19 4.13 -3.84
C LYS A 362 25.99 5.07 -5.00
N PHE A 363 25.34 6.20 -4.73
CA PHE A 363 25.20 7.26 -5.73
C PHE A 363 26.56 7.83 -6.14
N GLN A 364 26.80 7.91 -7.46
CA GLN A 364 28.08 8.36 -8.04
C GLN A 364 28.00 9.74 -8.71
N GLY A 365 26.82 10.37 -8.72
CA GLY A 365 26.60 11.66 -9.37
C GLY A 365 26.68 12.87 -8.42
N GLU A 366 26.42 14.03 -8.96
CA GLU A 366 26.16 15.23 -8.16
C GLU A 366 24.72 15.22 -7.68
N MET A 367 24.50 15.45 -6.37
CA MET A 367 23.16 15.58 -5.81
C MET A 367 22.49 16.85 -6.34
N PRO A 368 21.19 16.79 -6.65
CA PRO A 368 20.43 17.98 -7.04
C PRO A 368 20.60 19.10 -6.02
N LYS A 369 20.79 20.34 -6.49
CA LYS A 369 20.89 21.50 -5.60
C LYS A 369 19.57 21.76 -4.89
N ASN A 370 19.66 22.10 -3.61
CA ASN A 370 18.50 22.55 -2.84
C ASN A 370 18.23 24.04 -3.12
N GLU A 371 17.36 24.33 -4.05
CA GLU A 371 16.90 25.68 -4.33
C GLU A 371 15.39 25.77 -4.08
N ARG A 372 14.96 26.73 -3.24
CA ARG A 372 13.55 26.93 -2.89
C ARG A 372 12.71 27.17 -4.15
N ASN A 373 11.59 26.47 -4.26
CA ASN A 373 10.66 26.54 -5.39
C ASN A 373 11.29 26.27 -6.78
N LYS A 374 12.38 25.48 -6.80
CA LYS A 374 12.98 24.95 -8.03
C LYS A 374 13.10 23.43 -7.89
N TYR A 375 11.98 22.76 -8.05
CA TYR A 375 11.95 21.31 -7.94
C TYR A 375 12.79 20.66 -9.04
N VAL A 376 13.67 19.75 -8.64
CA VAL A 376 14.42 18.87 -9.51
C VAL A 376 14.11 17.43 -9.13
N PRO A 377 13.69 16.55 -10.05
CA PRO A 377 13.44 15.14 -9.73
C PRO A 377 14.65 14.44 -9.11
N THR A 378 14.42 13.46 -8.26
CA THR A 378 15.48 12.57 -7.78
C THR A 378 15.93 11.68 -8.94
N PRO A 379 17.22 11.62 -9.27
CA PRO A 379 17.68 10.92 -10.46
C PRO A 379 17.39 9.41 -10.47
N ASN A 380 17.53 8.75 -9.32
CA ASN A 380 17.41 7.30 -9.21
C ASN A 380 17.36 6.84 -7.74
N SER A 381 17.21 5.54 -7.52
CA SER A 381 17.19 4.91 -6.21
C SER A 381 18.45 5.19 -5.36
N PRO A 382 19.70 5.11 -5.86
CA PRO A 382 20.89 5.50 -5.10
C PRO A 382 20.88 6.95 -4.61
N ALA A 383 20.34 7.90 -5.40
CA ALA A 383 20.21 9.29 -4.98
C ALA A 383 19.17 9.46 -3.86
N SER A 384 18.07 8.71 -3.91
CA SER A 384 17.10 8.66 -2.81
C SER A 384 17.75 8.15 -1.53
N MET A 385 18.58 7.11 -1.62
CA MET A 385 19.31 6.57 -0.47
C MET A 385 20.32 7.56 0.09
N LYS A 386 20.94 8.40 -0.76
CA LYS A 386 21.84 9.45 -0.32
C LYS A 386 21.11 10.52 0.50
N PHE A 387 19.90 10.92 0.10
CA PHE A 387 19.08 11.82 0.91
C PHE A 387 18.75 11.22 2.29
N ILE A 388 18.43 9.93 2.36
CA ILE A 388 18.18 9.21 3.63
C ILE A 388 19.42 9.20 4.52
N GLU A 389 20.60 8.92 3.95
CA GLU A 389 21.88 8.96 4.66
C GLU A 389 22.16 10.36 5.23
N ASP A 390 21.93 11.41 4.44
CA ASP A 390 22.13 12.79 4.87
C ASP A 390 21.18 13.17 6.02
N TRP A 391 19.91 12.74 5.97
CA TRP A 391 18.96 12.91 7.07
C TRP A 391 19.39 12.18 8.34
N ARG A 392 19.85 10.93 8.22
CA ARG A 392 20.36 10.14 9.34
C ARG A 392 21.52 10.87 10.03
N ASN A 393 22.48 11.35 9.24
CA ASN A 393 23.65 12.05 9.74
C ASN A 393 23.32 13.42 10.37
N ALA A 394 22.40 14.16 9.78
CA ALA A 394 22.01 15.49 10.28
C ALA A 394 21.17 15.42 11.55
N THR A 395 20.27 14.45 11.67
CA THR A 395 19.24 14.44 12.73
C THR A 395 19.49 13.41 13.83
N GLY A 396 20.31 12.39 13.58
CA GLY A 396 20.54 11.27 14.51
C GLY A 396 19.40 10.27 14.58
N VAL A 397 18.36 10.38 13.76
CA VAL A 397 17.28 9.37 13.65
C VAL A 397 17.86 8.13 12.96
N ASN A 398 17.63 6.96 13.54
CA ASN A 398 18.15 5.69 13.01
C ASN A 398 17.08 4.89 12.27
N ASP A 399 15.83 5.05 12.62
CA ASP A 399 14.73 4.30 12.03
C ASP A 399 14.17 5.02 10.79
N PHE A 400 14.27 4.37 9.64
CA PHE A 400 13.72 4.82 8.37
C PHE A 400 12.80 3.75 7.80
N ILE A 401 11.70 4.18 7.21
CA ILE A 401 10.65 3.35 6.62
C ILE A 401 10.54 3.74 5.15
N PHE A 402 10.62 2.79 4.23
CA PHE A 402 10.30 3.07 2.84
C PHE A 402 8.81 3.36 2.68
N ASN A 403 8.48 4.45 1.99
CA ASN A 403 7.15 4.64 1.42
C ASN A 403 7.21 4.14 -0.03
N ASP A 404 6.48 3.07 -0.30
CA ASP A 404 6.53 2.30 -1.52
C ASP A 404 5.22 2.42 -2.31
N TYR A 405 5.34 2.43 -3.65
CA TYR A 405 4.22 2.59 -4.58
C TYR A 405 4.12 1.45 -5.60
N HIS A 406 4.79 0.32 -5.40
CA HIS A 406 4.84 -0.79 -6.35
C HIS A 406 3.45 -1.29 -6.79
N LEU A 407 2.50 -1.32 -5.88
CA LEU A 407 1.15 -1.84 -6.15
C LEU A 407 0.09 -0.73 -6.30
N TYR A 408 0.49 0.51 -6.56
CA TYR A 408 -0.42 1.60 -6.90
C TYR A 408 -0.57 1.74 -8.42
N SER A 409 0.02 2.77 -9.02
CA SER A 409 -0.08 3.00 -10.47
C SER A 409 0.79 2.04 -11.27
N ASP A 410 1.95 1.68 -10.74
CA ASP A 410 2.91 0.84 -11.43
C ASP A 410 2.45 -0.61 -11.52
N HIS A 411 1.66 -1.09 -10.54
CA HIS A 411 1.01 -2.40 -10.62
C HIS A 411 0.13 -2.54 -11.88
N TYR A 412 -0.59 -1.50 -12.26
CA TYR A 412 -1.42 -1.52 -13.46
C TYR A 412 -0.63 -1.41 -14.75
N PHE A 413 0.54 -0.80 -14.74
CA PHE A 413 1.45 -0.83 -15.88
C PHE A 413 1.97 -2.20 -16.19
N ASP A 414 2.29 -2.94 -15.15
CA ASP A 414 2.86 -4.26 -15.27
C ASP A 414 1.82 -5.38 -15.13
N ILE A 415 0.55 -5.09 -15.41
CA ILE A 415 -0.52 -6.08 -15.24
C ILE A 415 -0.25 -7.38 -16.03
N ALA A 416 0.47 -7.33 -17.13
CA ALA A 416 0.89 -8.49 -17.89
C ALA A 416 2.25 -9.04 -17.45
N SER A 417 3.15 -8.16 -16.99
CA SER A 417 4.46 -8.53 -16.40
C SER A 417 4.36 -8.83 -14.90
N TYR A 418 3.24 -9.31 -14.47
CA TYR A 418 2.90 -9.50 -13.07
C TYR A 418 3.90 -10.34 -12.29
N MET A 419 4.46 -11.37 -12.93
CA MET A 419 5.50 -12.21 -12.34
C MET A 419 6.78 -11.44 -12.05
N GLN A 420 7.16 -10.52 -12.95
CA GLN A 420 8.33 -9.65 -12.76
C GLN A 420 8.10 -8.66 -11.62
N ALA A 421 6.92 -8.04 -11.55
CA ALA A 421 6.57 -7.12 -10.46
C ALA A 421 6.62 -7.81 -9.09
N ALA A 422 6.08 -9.03 -8.97
CA ALA A 422 6.13 -9.83 -7.76
C ALA A 422 7.58 -10.13 -7.33
N LYS A 423 8.42 -10.55 -8.26
CA LYS A 423 9.84 -10.84 -7.99
C LYS A 423 10.61 -9.57 -7.60
N THR A 424 10.36 -8.45 -8.27
CA THR A 424 11.02 -7.18 -7.95
C THR A 424 10.66 -6.71 -6.56
N LEU A 425 9.37 -6.70 -6.19
CA LEU A 425 8.93 -6.31 -4.85
C LEU A 425 9.53 -7.21 -3.76
N ALA A 426 9.53 -8.52 -3.96
CA ALA A 426 10.13 -9.47 -3.03
C ALA A 426 11.64 -9.20 -2.83
N ASN A 427 12.37 -9.01 -3.93
CA ASN A 427 13.80 -8.66 -3.88
C ASN A 427 14.06 -7.32 -3.20
N ASP A 428 13.16 -6.35 -3.36
CA ASP A 428 13.27 -5.04 -2.73
C ASP A 428 13.08 -5.15 -1.22
N VAL A 429 12.11 -5.92 -0.73
CA VAL A 429 11.95 -6.20 0.70
C VAL A 429 13.21 -6.87 1.26
N GLN A 430 13.81 -7.80 0.55
CA GLN A 430 15.05 -8.46 0.95
C GLN A 430 16.23 -7.49 1.11
N LYS A 431 16.33 -6.49 0.21
CA LYS A 431 17.39 -5.46 0.23
C LYS A 431 17.23 -4.43 1.35
N LEU A 432 16.02 -4.23 1.93
CA LEU A 432 15.78 -3.23 2.98
C LEU A 432 16.80 -3.33 4.12
N ARG A 433 17.18 -4.56 4.51
CA ARG A 433 18.20 -4.80 5.54
C ARG A 433 19.54 -4.17 5.19
N ALA A 434 20.03 -4.42 3.97
CA ALA A 434 21.30 -3.87 3.48
C ALA A 434 21.27 -2.34 3.33
N LEU A 435 20.08 -1.79 3.06
CA LEU A 435 19.85 -0.35 2.96
C LEU A 435 19.63 0.33 4.32
N GLY A 436 19.65 -0.45 5.43
CA GLY A 436 19.44 0.06 6.78
C GLY A 436 18.02 0.55 7.07
N MET A 437 17.05 0.04 6.31
CA MET A 437 15.64 0.36 6.50
C MET A 437 14.97 -0.58 7.50
N LYS A 438 13.95 -0.10 8.20
CA LYS A 438 13.24 -0.83 9.26
C LYS A 438 11.90 -1.42 8.82
N GLY A 439 11.56 -1.27 7.56
CA GLY A 439 10.33 -1.80 6.99
C GLY A 439 9.82 -0.96 5.83
N ILE A 440 8.57 -1.20 5.48
CA ILE A 440 7.90 -0.62 4.33
C ILE A 440 6.51 -0.12 4.71
N MET A 441 6.09 0.98 4.11
CA MET A 441 4.74 1.49 4.08
C MET A 441 4.26 1.42 2.62
N ASN A 442 3.35 0.50 2.34
CA ASN A 442 2.83 0.26 1.00
C ASN A 442 1.65 1.19 0.71
N CYS A 443 1.88 2.25 -0.07
CA CYS A 443 0.81 3.09 -0.62
C CYS A 443 0.26 2.44 -1.88
N LYS A 444 -0.92 1.82 -1.78
CA LYS A 444 -1.50 1.06 -2.88
C LYS A 444 -3.01 0.91 -2.77
N THR A 445 -3.66 0.51 -3.88
CA THR A 445 -5.06 0.10 -3.79
C THR A 445 -5.23 -1.12 -2.87
N GLN A 446 -6.29 -1.12 -2.07
CA GLN A 446 -6.61 -2.25 -1.19
C GLN A 446 -7.08 -3.48 -1.97
N ARG A 447 -7.41 -3.32 -3.23
CA ARG A 447 -7.89 -4.36 -4.16
C ARG A 447 -6.80 -4.81 -5.13
N SER A 448 -5.59 -5.11 -4.60
CA SER A 448 -4.40 -5.48 -5.37
C SER A 448 -4.17 -7.00 -5.46
N PHE A 449 -5.25 -7.75 -5.71
CA PHE A 449 -5.23 -9.22 -5.79
C PHE A 449 -5.54 -9.74 -7.19
N PHE A 450 -5.37 -8.91 -8.20
CA PHE A 450 -5.66 -9.21 -9.60
C PHE A 450 -4.42 -9.07 -10.48
N PRO A 451 -4.11 -10.02 -11.37
CA PRO A 451 -4.78 -11.31 -11.60
C PRO A 451 -4.53 -12.34 -10.50
N THR A 452 -3.58 -12.14 -9.62
CA THR A 452 -3.30 -12.94 -8.41
C THR A 452 -2.83 -12.05 -7.26
N GLY A 453 -2.83 -12.54 -6.02
CA GLY A 453 -2.32 -11.84 -4.84
C GLY A 453 -0.83 -12.07 -4.57
N LEU A 454 -0.09 -12.75 -5.47
CA LEU A 454 1.31 -13.13 -5.24
C LEU A 454 2.21 -11.97 -4.78
N PRO A 455 2.18 -10.74 -5.38
CA PRO A 455 3.10 -9.68 -4.98
C PRO A 455 2.95 -9.28 -3.51
N ILE A 456 1.72 -9.04 -3.07
CA ILE A 456 1.48 -8.60 -1.69
C ILE A 456 1.62 -9.77 -0.70
N TYR A 457 1.28 -11.00 -1.10
CA TYR A 457 1.52 -12.20 -0.31
C TYR A 457 3.02 -12.40 -0.05
N ALA A 458 3.84 -12.35 -1.10
CA ALA A 458 5.29 -12.48 -0.99
C ALA A 458 5.92 -11.34 -0.17
N CYS A 459 5.43 -10.11 -0.35
CA CYS A 459 5.86 -8.96 0.45
C CYS A 459 5.68 -9.21 1.94
N GLY A 460 4.50 -9.65 2.37
CA GLY A 460 4.19 -9.95 3.77
C GLY A 460 5.06 -11.07 4.35
N GLU A 461 5.21 -12.18 3.62
CA GLU A 461 6.05 -13.32 4.03
C GLU A 461 7.52 -12.89 4.20
N MET A 462 8.05 -12.08 3.29
CA MET A 462 9.44 -11.61 3.35
C MET A 462 9.65 -10.49 4.39
N LEU A 463 8.64 -9.70 4.70
CA LEU A 463 8.71 -8.75 5.82
C LEU A 463 8.78 -9.47 7.18
N MET A 464 8.14 -10.62 7.29
CA MET A 464 8.27 -11.47 8.47
C MET A 464 9.63 -12.17 8.54
N ASN A 465 10.11 -12.69 7.38
CA ASN A 465 11.38 -13.40 7.27
C ASN A 465 12.04 -13.16 5.90
N PRO A 466 12.97 -12.19 5.77
CA PRO A 466 13.62 -11.86 4.50
C PRO A 466 14.63 -12.92 4.01
N ASP A 467 14.89 -13.95 4.78
CA ASP A 467 15.77 -15.05 4.39
C ASP A 467 15.02 -16.18 3.65
N ARG A 468 13.67 -16.06 3.49
CA ARG A 468 12.89 -16.96 2.63
C ARG A 468 13.23 -16.73 1.16
N ASP A 469 13.26 -17.81 0.38
CA ASP A 469 13.41 -17.72 -1.08
C ASP A 469 12.08 -17.31 -1.74
N PHE A 470 12.13 -16.37 -2.66
CA PHE A 470 10.95 -15.96 -3.42
C PHE A 470 10.36 -17.10 -4.26
N GLU A 471 11.20 -17.96 -4.84
CA GLU A 471 10.73 -19.08 -5.65
C GLU A 471 9.94 -20.08 -4.79
N ASP A 472 10.35 -20.33 -3.54
CA ASP A 472 9.59 -21.16 -2.61
C ASP A 472 8.23 -20.55 -2.28
N ILE A 473 8.20 -19.24 -1.97
CA ILE A 473 6.95 -18.49 -1.68
C ILE A 473 6.03 -18.52 -2.91
N LYS A 474 6.56 -18.30 -4.10
CA LYS A 474 5.83 -18.34 -5.37
C LYS A 474 5.22 -19.74 -5.60
N ASN A 475 6.03 -20.79 -5.45
CA ASN A 475 5.56 -22.16 -5.64
C ASN A 475 4.45 -22.53 -4.65
N GLU A 476 4.62 -22.23 -3.36
CA GLU A 476 3.56 -22.40 -2.36
C GLU A 476 2.26 -21.68 -2.73
N TYR A 477 2.38 -20.43 -3.22
CA TYR A 477 1.22 -19.64 -3.64
C TYR A 477 0.53 -20.25 -4.87
N PHE A 478 1.29 -20.59 -5.90
CA PHE A 478 0.75 -21.13 -7.16
C PHE A 478 0.13 -22.50 -6.97
N GLU A 479 0.77 -23.39 -6.21
CA GLU A 479 0.20 -24.70 -5.86
C GLU A 479 -1.13 -24.56 -5.12
N ALA A 480 -1.23 -23.62 -4.18
CA ALA A 480 -2.47 -23.36 -3.46
C ALA A 480 -3.55 -22.71 -4.34
N ALA A 481 -3.16 -21.81 -5.25
CA ALA A 481 -4.09 -21.06 -6.09
C ALA A 481 -4.60 -21.84 -7.30
N PHE A 482 -3.78 -22.75 -7.86
CA PHE A 482 -4.02 -23.40 -9.16
C PHE A 482 -3.86 -24.93 -9.14
N GLY A 483 -3.55 -25.51 -7.98
CA GLY A 483 -3.39 -26.96 -7.81
C GLY A 483 -2.34 -27.55 -8.75
N SER A 484 -2.67 -28.68 -9.38
CA SER A 484 -1.74 -29.34 -10.32
C SER A 484 -1.51 -28.57 -11.63
N PHE A 485 -2.22 -27.46 -11.85
CA PHE A 485 -2.07 -26.57 -13.03
C PHE A 485 -1.19 -25.34 -12.74
N ALA A 486 -0.50 -25.32 -11.60
CA ALA A 486 0.32 -24.21 -11.12
C ALA A 486 1.41 -23.80 -12.14
N LYS A 487 2.13 -24.78 -12.67
CA LYS A 487 3.23 -24.57 -13.61
C LYS A 487 2.75 -23.98 -14.94
N GLU A 488 1.69 -24.51 -15.51
CA GLU A 488 1.09 -24.00 -16.75
C GLU A 488 0.58 -22.58 -16.59
N THR A 489 0.08 -22.23 -15.39
CA THR A 489 -0.36 -20.87 -15.07
C THR A 489 0.83 -19.90 -14.97
N GLU A 490 1.92 -20.32 -14.34
CA GLU A 490 3.16 -19.53 -14.30
C GLU A 490 3.71 -19.28 -15.70
N GLU A 491 3.80 -20.31 -16.54
CA GLU A 491 4.25 -20.21 -17.93
C GLU A 491 3.36 -19.24 -18.73
N TYR A 492 2.04 -19.30 -18.54
CA TYR A 492 1.08 -18.41 -19.19
C TYR A 492 1.28 -16.94 -18.79
N LEU A 493 1.34 -16.64 -17.47
CA LEU A 493 1.55 -15.27 -16.99
C LEU A 493 2.92 -14.72 -17.40
N THR A 494 3.94 -15.56 -17.39
CA THR A 494 5.28 -15.19 -17.88
C THR A 494 5.23 -14.85 -19.36
N ARG A 495 4.55 -15.68 -20.18
CA ARG A 495 4.41 -15.42 -21.62
C ARG A 495 3.64 -14.13 -21.92
N LEU A 496 2.58 -13.83 -21.18
CA LEU A 496 1.89 -12.54 -21.32
C LEU A 496 2.81 -11.37 -21.01
N GLY A 497 3.63 -11.49 -19.97
CA GLY A 497 4.62 -10.47 -19.60
C GLY A 497 5.70 -10.23 -20.66
N GLU A 498 6.05 -11.24 -21.47
CA GLU A 498 6.94 -11.06 -22.62
C GLU A 498 6.28 -10.29 -23.77
N LEU A 499 4.98 -10.44 -23.97
CA LEU A 499 4.21 -9.79 -25.03
C LEU A 499 3.80 -8.36 -24.70
N ILE A 500 3.30 -8.14 -23.49
CA ILE A 500 2.90 -6.83 -22.99
C ILE A 500 3.64 -6.57 -21.68
N ASN A 501 4.49 -5.59 -21.69
CA ASN A 501 5.28 -5.17 -20.54
C ASN A 501 5.56 -3.68 -20.59
N TYR A 502 6.19 -3.18 -19.55
CA TYR A 502 6.56 -1.78 -19.43
C TYR A 502 7.37 -1.28 -20.63
N GLU A 503 8.29 -2.08 -21.17
CA GLU A 503 9.15 -1.68 -22.29
C GLU A 503 8.42 -1.69 -23.64
N SER A 504 7.46 -2.60 -23.81
CA SER A 504 6.64 -2.66 -25.04
C SER A 504 5.65 -1.51 -25.14
N ILE A 505 5.23 -0.97 -23.99
CA ILE A 505 4.26 0.13 -23.91
C ILE A 505 4.95 1.49 -23.90
N ARG A 506 6.14 1.61 -23.30
CA ARG A 506 6.80 2.88 -23.02
C ARG A 506 8.18 3.00 -23.69
N ILE A 507 8.48 4.10 -24.38
CA ILE A 507 9.85 4.47 -24.69
C ILE A 507 10.49 5.14 -23.47
N LYS A 508 11.72 4.74 -23.12
CA LYS A 508 12.59 5.54 -22.27
C LYS A 508 12.77 6.92 -22.92
N THR A 509 12.20 7.95 -22.32
CA THR A 509 12.76 9.28 -22.48
C THR A 509 13.91 9.39 -21.49
N ASP A 510 14.96 10.14 -21.80
CA ASP A 510 16.12 10.42 -20.91
C ASP A 510 15.72 11.17 -19.62
N VAL A 511 14.45 11.30 -19.34
CA VAL A 511 13.93 11.80 -18.08
C VAL A 511 14.12 10.71 -17.05
N ALA A 512 14.96 11.01 -16.07
CA ALA A 512 15.25 10.20 -14.91
C ALA A 512 14.08 9.29 -14.49
N GLU A 513 14.37 8.03 -14.22
CA GLU A 513 13.45 7.03 -13.69
C GLU A 513 12.88 7.52 -12.34
N THR A 514 12.00 8.51 -12.40
CA THR A 514 11.28 8.98 -11.24
C THR A 514 10.10 8.04 -11.05
N GLY A 515 10.17 7.20 -10.04
CA GLY A 515 9.00 6.43 -9.61
C GLY A 515 7.82 7.37 -9.37
N GLY A 516 6.64 6.96 -9.81
CA GLY A 516 5.39 7.66 -9.58
C GLY A 516 4.71 8.22 -10.84
N ALA A 517 3.44 8.61 -10.67
CA ALA A 517 2.54 9.07 -11.73
C ALA A 517 3.08 10.24 -12.59
N THR A 518 4.05 11.01 -12.08
CA THR A 518 4.62 12.17 -12.79
C THR A 518 5.57 11.76 -13.93
N ALA A 519 6.33 10.69 -13.75
CA ALA A 519 7.24 10.16 -14.79
C ALA A 519 6.46 9.66 -16.01
N VAL A 520 5.26 9.15 -15.74
CA VAL A 520 4.35 8.61 -16.75
C VAL A 520 3.75 9.69 -17.65
N LYS A 521 3.45 10.86 -17.10
CA LYS A 521 2.83 11.97 -17.87
C LYS A 521 3.66 12.45 -19.06
N ASN A 522 4.97 12.22 -19.04
CA ASN A 522 5.91 12.68 -20.05
C ASN A 522 6.46 11.54 -20.93
N SER A 523 5.89 10.35 -20.87
CA SER A 523 6.37 9.20 -21.64
C SER A 523 5.92 9.30 -23.11
N VAL A 524 6.82 8.97 -24.01
CA VAL A 524 6.51 8.72 -25.42
C VAL A 524 6.21 7.23 -25.58
N TRP A 525 5.11 6.91 -26.26
CA TRP A 525 4.64 5.54 -26.38
C TRP A 525 5.36 4.79 -27.50
N ALA A 526 6.11 3.75 -27.18
CA ALA A 526 6.87 2.92 -28.12
C ALA A 526 5.99 2.21 -29.14
N TRP A 527 4.75 1.95 -28.78
CA TRP A 527 3.84 1.13 -29.58
C TRP A 527 3.07 1.91 -30.65
N ARG A 528 2.89 3.23 -30.50
CA ARG A 528 2.09 4.03 -31.44
C ARG A 528 2.76 4.12 -32.80
N ASN A 529 1.99 3.92 -33.88
CA ASN A 529 2.49 3.94 -35.26
C ASN A 529 3.73 3.03 -35.47
N ASN A 530 3.76 1.88 -34.78
CA ASN A 530 4.86 0.92 -34.84
C ASN A 530 4.34 -0.47 -35.25
N PRO A 531 4.32 -0.80 -36.55
CA PRO A 531 3.80 -2.08 -37.05
C PRO A 531 4.51 -3.34 -36.49
N GLU A 532 5.76 -3.20 -36.04
CA GLU A 532 6.46 -4.33 -35.39
C GLU A 532 5.82 -4.65 -34.03
N MET A 533 5.40 -3.65 -33.29
CA MET A 533 4.64 -3.85 -32.05
C MET A 533 3.26 -4.45 -32.32
N ALA A 534 2.60 -4.08 -33.41
CA ALA A 534 1.34 -4.70 -33.81
C ALA A 534 1.47 -6.22 -33.95
N LYS A 535 2.58 -6.72 -34.52
CA LYS A 535 2.85 -8.18 -34.63
C LYS A 535 3.00 -8.85 -33.26
N VAL A 536 3.51 -8.13 -32.28
CA VAL A 536 3.64 -8.64 -30.89
C VAL A 536 2.25 -8.72 -30.24
N PHE A 537 1.48 -7.63 -30.30
CA PHE A 537 0.14 -7.58 -29.70
C PHE A 537 -0.83 -8.58 -30.31
N ALA A 538 -0.71 -8.86 -31.63
CA ALA A 538 -1.53 -9.86 -32.31
C ALA A 538 -1.36 -11.30 -31.76
N GLN A 539 -0.30 -11.57 -30.99
CA GLN A 539 -0.09 -12.91 -30.38
C GLN A 539 -0.88 -13.11 -29.08
N VAL A 540 -1.30 -12.01 -28.42
CA VAL A 540 -1.95 -12.07 -27.10
C VAL A 540 -3.26 -12.87 -27.12
N PRO A 541 -4.20 -12.65 -28.07
CA PRO A 541 -5.45 -13.42 -28.09
C PRO A 541 -5.20 -14.93 -28.19
N ASN A 542 -4.33 -15.36 -29.07
CA ASN A 542 -4.00 -16.77 -29.23
C ASN A 542 -3.34 -17.37 -27.97
N THR A 543 -2.50 -16.60 -27.28
CA THR A 543 -1.86 -17.03 -26.03
C THR A 543 -2.90 -17.24 -24.93
N VAL A 544 -3.85 -16.31 -24.81
CA VAL A 544 -4.95 -16.39 -23.84
C VAL A 544 -5.87 -17.57 -24.18
N ASP A 545 -6.32 -17.69 -25.42
CA ASP A 545 -7.26 -18.74 -25.83
C ASP A 545 -6.65 -20.15 -25.65
N ALA A 546 -5.37 -20.34 -25.98
CA ALA A 546 -4.67 -21.61 -25.78
C ALA A 546 -4.54 -21.99 -24.29
N PHE A 547 -4.33 -21.02 -23.42
CA PHE A 547 -4.33 -21.24 -21.96
C PHE A 547 -5.73 -21.62 -21.47
N MET A 548 -6.75 -20.84 -21.83
CA MET A 548 -8.13 -21.05 -21.41
C MET A 548 -8.66 -22.43 -21.83
N GLU A 549 -8.32 -22.89 -23.05
CA GLU A 549 -8.72 -24.22 -23.52
C GLU A 549 -8.16 -25.34 -22.63
N LYS A 550 -6.88 -25.23 -22.22
CA LYS A 550 -6.25 -26.20 -21.33
C LYS A 550 -6.83 -26.13 -19.91
N ALA A 551 -6.99 -24.92 -19.38
CA ALA A 551 -7.51 -24.68 -18.04
C ALA A 551 -8.96 -25.15 -17.89
N ASN A 552 -9.80 -24.98 -18.91
CA ASN A 552 -11.17 -25.50 -18.92
C ASN A 552 -11.22 -27.02 -18.77
N LYS A 553 -10.29 -27.77 -19.38
CA LYS A 553 -10.21 -29.21 -19.24
C LYS A 553 -9.85 -29.62 -17.81
N TYR A 554 -8.94 -28.89 -17.17
CA TYR A 554 -8.58 -29.09 -15.77
C TYR A 554 -9.75 -28.80 -14.82
N LEU A 555 -10.47 -27.71 -15.03
CA LEU A 555 -11.58 -27.24 -14.16
C LEU A 555 -12.80 -28.17 -14.18
N ILE A 556 -12.95 -29.06 -15.15
CA ILE A 556 -14.04 -30.06 -15.20
C ILE A 556 -14.03 -30.95 -13.94
N THR A 557 -12.85 -31.26 -13.42
CA THR A 557 -12.67 -32.14 -12.25
C THR A 557 -12.30 -31.43 -10.97
N GLU A 558 -12.06 -30.11 -11.04
CA GLU A 558 -11.70 -29.32 -9.86
C GLU A 558 -12.95 -29.02 -9.01
N GLU A 559 -12.87 -29.24 -7.68
CA GLU A 559 -13.98 -29.00 -6.75
C GLU A 559 -13.72 -27.83 -5.81
N ASN A 560 -12.45 -27.46 -5.59
CA ASN A 560 -12.07 -26.42 -4.65
C ASN A 560 -12.51 -25.03 -5.12
N ALA A 561 -13.36 -24.37 -4.33
CA ALA A 561 -13.93 -23.06 -4.65
C ALA A 561 -12.86 -21.95 -4.78
N THR A 562 -11.79 -22.02 -3.97
CA THR A 562 -10.69 -21.05 -4.00
C THR A 562 -9.85 -21.20 -5.28
N VAL A 563 -9.62 -22.44 -5.72
CA VAL A 563 -8.95 -22.73 -7.00
C VAL A 563 -9.83 -22.23 -8.15
N LYS A 564 -11.13 -22.56 -8.16
CA LYS A 564 -12.08 -22.06 -9.17
C LYS A 564 -12.09 -20.53 -9.25
N ARG A 565 -12.12 -19.86 -8.11
CA ARG A 565 -12.06 -18.39 -8.06
C ARG A 565 -10.74 -17.84 -8.60
N SER A 566 -9.63 -18.51 -8.36
CA SER A 566 -8.33 -18.12 -8.91
C SER A 566 -8.32 -18.20 -10.45
N PHE A 567 -8.93 -19.21 -11.04
CA PHE A 567 -9.09 -19.30 -12.49
C PHE A 567 -10.10 -18.31 -13.05
N ASP A 568 -11.17 -18.00 -12.33
CA ASP A 568 -12.13 -16.97 -12.72
C ASP A 568 -11.45 -15.58 -12.84
N LEU A 569 -10.57 -15.24 -11.90
CA LEU A 569 -9.73 -14.05 -11.98
C LEU A 569 -8.80 -14.08 -13.21
N LEU A 570 -8.19 -15.23 -13.53
CA LEU A 570 -7.35 -15.36 -14.72
C LEU A 570 -8.14 -15.25 -16.02
N TYR A 571 -9.36 -15.77 -16.06
CA TYR A 571 -10.24 -15.65 -17.24
C TYR A 571 -10.64 -14.20 -17.47
N TYR A 572 -11.04 -13.50 -16.41
CA TYR A 572 -11.36 -12.08 -16.52
C TYR A 572 -10.14 -11.25 -16.95
N HIS A 573 -8.98 -11.55 -16.37
CA HIS A 573 -7.70 -10.95 -16.78
C HIS A 573 -7.39 -11.21 -18.26
N GLY A 574 -7.49 -12.45 -18.71
CA GLY A 574 -7.25 -12.83 -20.10
C GLY A 574 -8.15 -12.08 -21.07
N GLU A 575 -9.44 -11.91 -20.74
CA GLU A 575 -10.38 -11.15 -21.54
C GLU A 575 -10.06 -9.63 -21.56
N ILE A 576 -9.56 -9.08 -20.47
CA ILE A 576 -9.02 -7.71 -20.44
C ILE A 576 -7.80 -7.61 -21.34
N MET A 577 -6.86 -8.56 -21.23
CA MET A 577 -5.62 -8.55 -22.02
C MET A 577 -5.87 -8.69 -23.52
N LYS A 578 -6.84 -9.48 -23.95
CA LYS A 578 -7.26 -9.59 -25.37
C LYS A 578 -7.74 -8.25 -25.89
N ARG A 579 -8.67 -7.60 -25.18
CA ARG A 579 -9.23 -6.29 -25.59
C ARG A 579 -8.19 -5.18 -25.56
N LEU A 580 -7.30 -5.19 -24.56
CA LEU A 580 -6.16 -4.27 -24.49
C LEU A 580 -5.23 -4.44 -25.69
N ALA A 581 -4.87 -5.68 -26.02
CA ALA A 581 -4.00 -6.00 -27.15
C ALA A 581 -4.62 -5.61 -28.48
N GLU A 582 -5.94 -5.78 -28.67
CA GLU A 582 -6.66 -5.32 -29.85
C GLU A 582 -6.59 -3.79 -30.00
N ALA A 583 -6.80 -3.03 -28.92
CA ALA A 583 -6.69 -1.58 -28.96
C ALA A 583 -5.26 -1.12 -29.24
N LEU A 584 -4.26 -1.74 -28.62
CA LEU A 584 -2.84 -1.48 -28.85
C LEU A 584 -2.43 -1.80 -30.30
N TYR A 585 -2.96 -2.90 -30.87
CA TYR A 585 -2.72 -3.28 -32.26
C TYR A 585 -3.19 -2.21 -33.22
N GLU A 586 -4.42 -1.72 -33.11
CA GLU A 586 -4.96 -0.69 -33.99
C GLU A 586 -4.17 0.62 -33.88
N GLY A 587 -3.80 1.01 -32.67
CA GLY A 587 -2.96 2.19 -32.47
C GLY A 587 -1.53 2.02 -33.01
N ALA A 588 -0.97 0.80 -32.94
CA ALA A 588 0.33 0.47 -33.53
C ALA A 588 0.29 0.50 -35.07
N MET A 589 -0.85 0.12 -35.66
CA MET A 589 -1.09 0.23 -37.11
C MET A 589 -1.42 1.66 -37.57
N GLY A 590 -1.56 2.61 -36.64
CA GLY A 590 -1.93 3.99 -36.95
C GLY A 590 -3.44 4.23 -37.13
N ASN A 591 -4.28 3.25 -36.84
CA ASN A 591 -5.74 3.28 -36.98
C ASN A 591 -6.39 3.94 -35.75
N ARG A 592 -6.20 5.25 -35.57
CA ARG A 592 -6.64 5.95 -34.34
C ARG A 592 -8.12 5.78 -34.03
N GLU A 593 -9.00 5.96 -35.02
CA GLU A 593 -10.46 5.83 -34.80
C GLU A 593 -10.87 4.44 -34.32
N GLU A 594 -10.27 3.39 -34.90
CA GLU A 594 -10.55 2.02 -34.49
C GLU A 594 -9.93 1.71 -33.12
N CYS A 595 -8.73 2.23 -32.81
CA CYS A 595 -8.14 2.18 -31.49
C CYS A 595 -9.07 2.77 -30.42
N ASP A 596 -9.60 3.97 -30.65
CA ASP A 596 -10.52 4.63 -29.69
C ASP A 596 -11.81 3.81 -29.49
N LYS A 597 -12.36 3.19 -30.53
CA LYS A 597 -13.50 2.26 -30.42
C LYS A 597 -13.16 1.04 -29.58
N LYS A 598 -11.99 0.42 -29.79
CA LYS A 598 -11.54 -0.74 -28.99
C LYS A 598 -11.29 -0.37 -27.53
N VAL A 599 -10.75 0.82 -27.25
CA VAL A 599 -10.60 1.36 -25.89
C VAL A 599 -11.94 1.54 -25.22
N ALA A 600 -12.96 2.04 -25.93
CA ALA A 600 -14.31 2.16 -25.38
C ALA A 600 -14.92 0.79 -25.03
N ILE A 601 -14.73 -0.22 -25.88
CA ILE A 601 -15.16 -1.61 -25.62
C ILE A 601 -14.44 -2.19 -24.39
N LEU A 602 -13.14 -1.95 -24.25
CA LEU A 602 -12.36 -2.39 -23.09
C LEU A 602 -12.90 -1.77 -21.78
N ARG A 603 -13.13 -0.46 -21.78
CA ARG A 603 -13.69 0.25 -20.61
C ARG A 603 -15.08 -0.28 -20.24
N ASP A 604 -15.95 -0.41 -21.22
CA ASP A 604 -17.29 -0.95 -21.04
C ASP A 604 -17.26 -2.35 -20.41
N TYR A 605 -16.42 -3.22 -20.94
CA TYR A 605 -16.25 -4.58 -20.41
C TYR A 605 -15.79 -4.58 -18.95
N ILE A 606 -14.82 -3.73 -18.58
CA ILE A 606 -14.31 -3.64 -17.21
C ILE A 606 -15.40 -3.14 -16.27
N MET A 607 -16.08 -2.03 -16.62
CA MET A 607 -17.08 -1.41 -15.75
C MET A 607 -18.32 -2.29 -15.57
N LYS A 608 -18.72 -3.02 -16.60
CA LYS A 608 -19.85 -3.95 -16.55
C LYS A 608 -19.62 -5.13 -15.59
N ASN A 609 -18.37 -5.52 -15.40
CA ASN A 609 -18.00 -6.66 -14.56
C ASN A 609 -17.48 -6.24 -13.17
N GLU A 610 -17.48 -4.96 -12.81
CA GLU A 610 -16.90 -4.45 -11.56
C GLU A 610 -17.39 -5.20 -10.32
N ASP A 611 -18.71 -5.45 -10.21
CA ASP A 611 -19.30 -6.11 -9.04
C ASP A 611 -18.83 -7.55 -8.81
N ALA A 612 -18.48 -8.25 -9.89
CA ALA A 612 -18.00 -9.62 -9.78
C ALA A 612 -16.60 -9.74 -9.17
N TYR A 613 -15.82 -8.65 -9.15
CA TYR A 613 -14.40 -8.65 -8.76
C TYR A 613 -14.05 -7.58 -7.72
N LEU A 614 -15.02 -7.21 -6.88
CA LEU A 614 -14.93 -6.09 -5.94
C LEU A 614 -13.77 -6.19 -4.95
N LEU A 615 -13.45 -7.39 -4.47
CA LEU A 615 -12.43 -7.58 -3.43
C LEU A 615 -11.02 -7.66 -4.01
N GLU A 616 -10.90 -8.03 -5.28
CA GLU A 616 -9.61 -8.34 -5.89
C GLU A 616 -9.10 -7.26 -6.84
N PHE A 617 -10.02 -6.51 -7.50
CA PHE A 617 -9.67 -5.62 -8.60
C PHE A 617 -10.29 -4.22 -8.45
N ASP A 618 -9.45 -3.18 -8.49
CA ASP A 618 -9.87 -1.79 -8.50
C ASP A 618 -10.12 -1.30 -9.94
N ALA A 619 -11.33 -1.58 -10.43
CA ALA A 619 -11.74 -1.23 -11.79
C ALA A 619 -11.67 0.28 -12.04
N TYR A 620 -12.04 1.11 -11.04
CA TYR A 620 -12.00 2.57 -11.15
C TYR A 620 -10.57 3.08 -11.37
N LEU A 621 -9.63 2.67 -10.51
CA LEU A 621 -8.22 3.10 -10.65
C LEU A 621 -7.60 2.57 -11.94
N PHE A 622 -7.89 1.33 -12.31
CA PHE A 622 -7.39 0.75 -13.54
C PHE A 622 -7.85 1.54 -14.78
N VAL A 623 -9.14 1.83 -14.89
CA VAL A 623 -9.67 2.61 -16.01
C VAL A 623 -9.17 4.05 -15.98
N ARG A 624 -9.25 4.71 -14.82
CA ARG A 624 -8.84 6.11 -14.70
C ARG A 624 -7.36 6.31 -14.96
N ARG A 625 -6.52 5.58 -14.23
CA ARG A 625 -5.05 5.81 -14.25
C ARG A 625 -4.40 5.09 -15.42
N PHE A 626 -4.58 3.78 -15.54
CA PHE A 626 -3.89 2.99 -16.54
C PHE A 626 -4.45 3.22 -17.94
N ILE A 627 -5.75 3.08 -18.13
CA ILE A 627 -6.35 3.21 -19.47
C ILE A 627 -6.35 4.66 -19.93
N ASN A 628 -6.94 5.59 -19.14
CA ASN A 628 -7.20 6.95 -19.59
C ASN A 628 -6.02 7.91 -19.47
N GLU A 629 -5.27 7.84 -18.36
CA GLU A 629 -4.20 8.81 -18.09
C GLU A 629 -2.84 8.32 -18.60
N ILE A 630 -2.69 7.00 -18.76
CA ILE A 630 -1.40 6.38 -19.07
C ILE A 630 -1.36 5.87 -20.51
N ILE A 631 -2.07 4.80 -20.87
CA ILE A 631 -1.92 4.16 -22.19
C ILE A 631 -2.61 4.96 -23.31
N PHE A 632 -3.85 5.37 -23.09
CA PHE A 632 -4.68 5.99 -24.12
C PHE A 632 -5.07 7.44 -23.76
N LYS A 633 -4.11 8.21 -23.27
CA LYS A 633 -4.34 9.61 -22.94
C LYS A 633 -4.90 10.38 -24.13
N PRO A 634 -6.04 11.11 -23.98
CA PRO A 634 -6.59 11.94 -25.06
C PRO A 634 -5.58 13.00 -25.53
N GLY A 635 -5.44 13.16 -26.84
CA GLY A 635 -4.62 14.22 -27.42
C GLY A 635 -3.12 13.94 -27.56
N THR A 636 -2.67 12.72 -27.27
CA THR A 636 -1.26 12.31 -27.50
C THR A 636 -1.10 11.39 -28.70
#